data_2ce75974154d5d93221ffb7def37ce9e
#
_entry.id   2ce75974154d5d93221ffb7def37ce9e
#
_cell.length_a   1.000
_cell.length_b   1.000
_cell.length_c   1.000
_cell.angle_alpha   90.00
_cell.angle_beta   90.00
_cell.angle_gamma   90.00
#
_symmetry.space_group_name_H-M   'P 1'
#
loop_
_entity.id
_entity.type
_entity.pdbx_description
1 polymer ?
#
loop_
_entity_poly.entity_id
_entity_poly.type
_entity_poly.pdbx_seq_one_letter_code
_entity_poly.pdbx_strand_id
1 'polypeptide(L)'
;MAETPTSSPLTTSPTSPASAGSSAVRDLIVELGTAVRDDFTRNRRVMSFAEYLTLVVAEPIRQLRSSSQYIVDCFDHYGTEMVKYPWGEVRRFHLFDAPWAGGEDRLFGQEPVQNSVYRVLRSLVQDGRPNKLLLLNGPNGSAKSTFIRCLGRGLEHYSTLDEGALYRFSWIFPTQKHTRGGIGFGGGSETLHASLDSFAYLPDAVIDARLGDELRDHPLLLVPLDERGKLISKLTEKLITAEGQSAFTVSDYLRQGALSPKNRAIYDALLASYHGDYIQVLRHVRIERFEISHRYRTGWVTVEPQLSVDASERQVTADRTLGALPPSLQSVSLLEYGGEIVGANRGMIEYDDLLKRPLEHYKYLLTTVERAALSMTSTTLFLDLTFIGSCNDIHLAAFREIPDFQSFKGRIELVRVPFILDVLHEEALYRERLREAAGKRHIAPHTAYVAALWAVLSRMRKPQIERFPSTLAEVIGKLSPLDKAELYSTGQVPRELTPDRARELAAHIKDLWHESDTYPIYEGRVGASPREMQGVLLSAAAIGASRYDYVSPLAVLDEIVELCKQTSLYEFLRQDVQPGGYHDHKKLVEVVRGRLFDRIDDEVRASVGLVEESEYARVFERYITHVMHGIKKEKVRNVQTGRMDDPDEGMMKEVERTLEITGRPEDFRQSMIAKIGAWSLDHRGQKPVMSEIFSDLLRKLRDAYFERHKKTIAKGIGDLVKLVSGNEGSLAIEPRARAESALQMLMDKYGYSRDSARDLVGALASLRYR
;
A
#
# COMPACT_ATOMS: atom_id res chain seq x y z
N MET A 1 81.94 48.42 -21.79
CA MET A 1 81.11 48.64 -23.01
C MET A 1 79.95 47.72 -22.90
N ALA A 2 78.83 48.28 -22.54
CA ALA A 2 77.62 48.44 -23.33
C ALA A 2 76.91 47.09 -23.53
N GLU A 3 75.70 46.84 -23.34
CA GLU A 3 74.47 47.63 -23.14
C GLU A 3 73.33 46.67 -22.64
N THR A 4 72.51 47.16 -21.80
CA THR A 4 71.14 46.58 -21.57
C THR A 4 70.24 46.81 -22.79
N PRO A 5 69.29 45.96 -23.00
CA PRO A 5 67.88 46.53 -22.91
C PRO A 5 66.79 45.62 -22.38
N THR A 6 65.92 46.29 -21.67
CA THR A 6 64.44 46.34 -21.73
C THR A 6 63.58 45.09 -21.48
N SER A 7 62.83 45.27 -20.46
CA SER A 7 61.60 44.61 -20.07
C SER A 7 60.58 44.36 -21.16
N SER A 8 59.90 43.21 -21.08
CA SER A 8 58.53 42.95 -21.67
C SER A 8 57.71 42.04 -20.76
N PRO A 9 56.38 42.08 -20.85
CA PRO A 9 55.52 41.96 -19.70
C PRO A 9 55.04 40.54 -19.43
N LEU A 10 54.63 40.34 -18.18
CA LEU A 10 53.93 39.17 -17.65
C LEU A 10 52.76 38.73 -18.52
N THR A 11 52.85 37.54 -19.08
CA THR A 11 51.73 36.75 -19.58
C THR A 11 51.04 36.05 -18.44
N THR A 12 49.83 36.46 -18.16
CA THR A 12 48.88 35.75 -17.29
C THR A 12 48.61 34.37 -17.89
N SER A 13 49.03 33.32 -17.17
CA SER A 13 48.66 31.94 -17.50
C SER A 13 47.19 31.72 -17.21
N PRO A 14 46.42 31.03 -18.08
CA PRO A 14 45.02 30.68 -17.80
C PRO A 14 44.96 29.63 -16.70
N THR A 15 44.25 29.94 -15.65
CA THR A 15 43.89 28.98 -14.58
C THR A 15 43.19 27.77 -15.20
N SER A 16 43.78 26.60 -15.06
CA SER A 16 43.25 25.32 -15.54
C SER A 16 41.90 25.01 -14.90
N PRO A 17 40.90 24.55 -15.67
CA PRO A 17 39.59 24.16 -15.14
C PRO A 17 39.61 22.95 -14.19
N ALA A 18 40.74 22.29 -14.02
CA ALA A 18 40.93 21.17 -13.10
C ALA A 18 40.93 21.55 -11.60
N SER A 19 41.20 22.81 -11.25
CA SER A 19 41.26 23.23 -9.82
C SER A 19 39.86 23.54 -9.24
N ALA A 20 38.92 24.02 -10.07
CA ALA A 20 37.56 24.32 -9.63
C ALA A 20 36.76 23.03 -9.38
N GLY A 21 36.94 21.98 -10.19
CA GLY A 21 36.29 20.68 -9.99
C GLY A 21 36.79 19.98 -8.72
N SER A 22 38.09 20.11 -8.37
CA SER A 22 38.66 19.51 -7.17
C SER A 22 38.14 20.17 -5.88
N SER A 23 37.89 21.49 -5.89
CA SER A 23 37.31 22.21 -4.74
C SER A 23 35.86 21.79 -4.51
N ALA A 24 35.04 21.78 -5.56
CA ALA A 24 33.60 21.37 -5.47
C ALA A 24 33.44 19.92 -4.98
N VAL A 25 34.29 19.00 -5.44
CA VAL A 25 34.30 17.60 -4.97
C VAL A 25 34.69 17.50 -3.50
N ARG A 26 35.68 18.33 -3.08
CA ARG A 26 36.11 18.35 -1.68
C ARG A 26 35.05 18.91 -0.76
N ASP A 27 34.34 19.96 -1.18
CA ASP A 27 33.23 20.55 -0.43
C ASP A 27 32.06 19.56 -0.31
N LEU A 28 31.75 18.86 -1.38
CA LEU A 28 30.75 17.79 -1.38
C LEU A 28 31.11 16.64 -0.41
N ILE A 29 32.39 16.22 -0.38
CA ILE A 29 32.85 15.18 0.55
C ILE A 29 32.77 15.66 2.00
N VAL A 30 33.07 16.92 2.28
CA VAL A 30 32.94 17.50 3.63
C VAL A 30 31.48 17.58 4.05
N GLU A 31 30.57 17.99 3.16
CA GLU A 31 29.15 18.04 3.41
C GLU A 31 28.56 16.64 3.69
N LEU A 32 28.92 15.67 2.84
CA LEU A 32 28.54 14.25 3.05
C LEU A 32 29.13 13.73 4.38
N GLY A 33 30.38 14.04 4.69
CA GLY A 33 31.04 13.64 5.95
C GLY A 33 30.35 14.23 7.18
N THR A 34 29.85 15.45 7.10
CA THR A 34 29.11 16.10 8.18
C THR A 34 27.74 15.45 8.36
N ALA A 35 26.99 15.25 7.26
CA ALA A 35 25.70 14.59 7.28
C ALA A 35 25.79 13.16 7.85
N VAL A 36 26.79 12.38 7.41
CA VAL A 36 27.02 11.02 7.92
C VAL A 36 27.40 11.03 9.41
N ARG A 37 28.21 12.01 9.87
CA ARG A 37 28.56 12.13 11.28
C ARG A 37 27.36 12.47 12.15
N ASP A 38 26.51 13.37 11.69
CA ASP A 38 25.30 13.78 12.41
C ASP A 38 24.30 12.62 12.50
N ASP A 39 24.14 11.89 11.41
CA ASP A 39 23.32 10.68 11.36
C ASP A 39 23.86 9.59 12.30
N PHE A 40 25.15 9.32 12.26
CA PHE A 40 25.82 8.37 13.15
C PHE A 40 25.66 8.76 14.63
N THR A 41 25.78 10.06 14.96
CA THR A 41 25.68 10.54 16.34
C THR A 41 24.22 10.44 16.83
N ARG A 42 23.24 10.68 15.96
CA ARG A 42 21.82 10.61 16.26
C ARG A 42 21.36 9.16 16.46
N ASN A 43 21.81 8.24 15.61
CA ASN A 43 21.33 6.87 15.57
C ASN A 43 22.08 5.91 16.47
N ARG A 44 23.30 6.25 16.88
CA ARG A 44 24.13 5.43 17.76
C ARG A 44 23.87 5.77 19.22
N ARG A 45 22.66 5.52 19.72
CA ARG A 45 22.38 5.57 21.16
C ARG A 45 22.95 4.32 21.83
N VAL A 46 24.11 4.49 22.41
CA VAL A 46 24.70 3.58 23.38
C VAL A 46 24.20 3.98 24.76
N MET A 47 23.75 3.06 25.58
CA MET A 47 23.31 3.31 26.96
C MET A 47 23.81 2.23 27.90
N SER A 48 23.90 2.58 29.17
CA SER A 48 24.01 1.63 30.27
C SER A 48 22.65 0.94 30.52
N PHE A 49 22.65 -0.16 31.26
CA PHE A 49 21.41 -0.81 31.66
C PHE A 49 20.51 0.08 32.54
N ALA A 50 21.10 0.92 33.40
CA ALA A 50 20.34 1.84 34.26
C ALA A 50 19.59 2.91 33.45
N GLU A 51 20.25 3.47 32.43
CA GLU A 51 19.61 4.44 31.50
C GLU A 51 18.50 3.79 30.68
N TYR A 52 18.74 2.56 30.20
CA TYR A 52 17.69 1.81 29.51
C TYR A 52 16.48 1.52 30.41
N LEU A 53 16.74 1.15 31.67
CA LEU A 53 15.64 0.93 32.62
C LEU A 53 14.86 2.22 32.89
N THR A 54 15.53 3.38 32.91
CA THR A 54 14.87 4.68 32.99
C THR A 54 13.94 4.90 31.80
N LEU A 55 14.40 4.55 30.58
CA LEU A 55 13.59 4.62 29.37
C LEU A 55 12.36 3.66 29.46
N VAL A 56 12.57 2.44 29.96
CA VAL A 56 11.47 1.47 30.18
C VAL A 56 10.41 2.01 31.14
N VAL A 57 10.83 2.68 32.20
CA VAL A 57 9.92 3.28 33.18
C VAL A 57 9.17 4.49 32.58
N ALA A 58 9.82 5.27 31.73
CA ALA A 58 9.21 6.41 31.06
C ALA A 58 8.22 6.00 29.96
N GLU A 59 8.53 4.99 29.19
CA GLU A 59 7.78 4.54 28.01
C GLU A 59 7.51 3.01 28.03
N PRO A 60 6.79 2.49 29.03
CA PRO A 60 6.67 1.05 29.23
C PRO A 60 6.00 0.33 28.06
N ILE A 61 4.95 0.91 27.46
CA ILE A 61 4.25 0.30 26.32
C ILE A 61 5.21 0.03 25.16
N ARG A 62 6.04 1.03 24.81
CA ARG A 62 6.98 0.90 23.68
C ARG A 62 8.07 -0.15 23.96
N GLN A 63 8.53 -0.25 25.21
CA GLN A 63 9.63 -1.14 25.56
C GLN A 63 9.17 -2.60 25.87
N LEU A 64 7.88 -2.81 26.17
CA LEU A 64 7.32 -4.12 26.51
C LEU A 64 6.56 -4.79 25.34
N ARG A 65 6.51 -4.15 24.17
CA ARG A 65 5.77 -4.65 23.01
C ARG A 65 6.42 -5.90 22.41
N SER A 66 5.56 -6.81 21.92
CA SER A 66 5.98 -7.95 21.11
C SER A 66 6.26 -7.55 19.67
N SER A 67 6.85 -8.46 18.89
CA SER A 67 7.01 -8.28 17.43
C SER A 67 5.68 -8.02 16.71
N SER A 68 4.60 -8.72 17.10
CA SER A 68 3.27 -8.48 16.53
C SER A 68 2.71 -7.11 16.90
N GLN A 69 2.89 -6.66 18.15
CA GLN A 69 2.51 -5.31 18.58
C GLN A 69 3.34 -4.25 17.82
N TYR A 70 4.62 -4.49 17.63
CA TYR A 70 5.50 -3.61 16.89
C TYR A 70 5.01 -3.40 15.44
N ILE A 71 4.53 -4.46 14.79
CA ILE A 71 3.93 -4.36 13.45
C ILE A 71 2.62 -3.58 13.48
N VAL A 72 1.75 -3.82 14.48
CA VAL A 72 0.50 -3.05 14.66
C VAL A 72 0.81 -1.57 14.87
N ASP A 73 1.76 -1.24 15.72
CA ASP A 73 2.19 0.15 15.96
C ASP A 73 2.71 0.81 14.69
N CYS A 74 3.41 0.07 13.83
CA CYS A 74 3.84 0.55 12.52
C CYS A 74 2.64 0.87 11.62
N PHE A 75 1.60 0.04 11.57
CA PHE A 75 0.36 0.37 10.84
C PHE A 75 -0.27 1.66 11.37
N ASP A 76 -0.38 1.80 12.69
CA ASP A 76 -1.05 2.93 13.33
C ASP A 76 -0.23 4.23 13.20
N HIS A 77 1.11 4.15 13.19
CA HIS A 77 2.02 5.29 13.05
C HIS A 77 1.77 6.08 11.77
N TYR A 78 1.57 5.41 10.64
CA TYR A 78 1.32 6.09 9.37
C TYR A 78 -0.10 6.62 9.22
N GLY A 79 -1.00 6.24 10.13
CA GLY A 79 -2.38 6.69 10.15
C GLY A 79 -3.29 5.96 9.17
N THR A 80 -4.57 6.32 9.24
CA THR A 80 -5.63 5.66 8.47
C THR A 80 -6.68 6.66 8.00
N GLU A 81 -7.37 6.33 6.92
CA GLU A 81 -8.57 7.03 6.47
C GLU A 81 -9.71 6.04 6.18
N MET A 82 -10.95 6.53 6.23
CA MET A 82 -12.12 5.75 5.80
C MET A 82 -12.43 6.07 4.34
N VAL A 83 -12.35 5.08 3.48
CA VAL A 83 -12.67 5.19 2.05
C VAL A 83 -14.06 4.62 1.81
N LYS A 84 -14.90 5.39 1.10
CA LYS A 84 -16.25 4.97 0.73
C LYS A 84 -16.24 4.34 -0.65
N TYR A 85 -16.61 3.07 -0.69
CA TYR A 85 -16.86 2.31 -1.91
C TYR A 85 -18.36 2.07 -2.09
N PRO A 86 -18.84 1.79 -3.29
CA PRO A 86 -20.24 1.45 -3.50
C PRO A 86 -20.72 0.26 -2.66
N TRP A 87 -19.82 -0.67 -2.36
CA TRP A 87 -20.10 -1.87 -1.57
C TRP A 87 -19.84 -1.71 -0.06
N GLY A 88 -19.38 -0.55 0.41
CA GLY A 88 -19.22 -0.25 1.83
C GLY A 88 -18.06 0.68 2.16
N GLU A 89 -17.97 1.05 3.43
CA GLU A 89 -16.84 1.84 3.95
C GLU A 89 -15.73 0.90 4.45
N VAL A 90 -14.49 1.17 4.07
CA VAL A 90 -13.34 0.37 4.44
C VAL A 90 -12.19 1.27 4.90
N ARG A 91 -11.54 0.89 5.99
CA ARG A 91 -10.35 1.57 6.46
C ARG A 91 -9.17 1.31 5.52
N ARG A 92 -8.50 2.35 5.09
CA ARG A 92 -7.26 2.33 4.35
C ARG A 92 -6.11 2.73 5.27
N PHE A 93 -4.98 2.05 5.18
CA PHE A 93 -3.78 2.36 5.95
C PHE A 93 -2.75 3.06 5.06
N HIS A 94 -2.31 4.25 5.46
CA HIS A 94 -1.31 5.03 4.72
C HIS A 94 0.08 4.38 4.68
N LEU A 95 0.34 3.40 5.52
CA LEU A 95 1.50 2.53 5.44
C LEU A 95 1.69 1.99 4.00
N PHE A 96 0.61 1.58 3.34
CA PHE A 96 0.64 0.98 2.01
C PHE A 96 0.74 1.99 0.86
N ASP A 97 0.75 3.28 1.16
CA ASP A 97 1.08 4.35 0.21
C ASP A 97 2.59 4.54 0.06
N ALA A 98 3.41 3.82 0.83
CA ALA A 98 4.88 3.90 0.87
C ALA A 98 5.40 5.34 1.02
N PRO A 99 5.00 6.09 2.06
CA PRO A 99 5.33 7.51 2.20
C PRO A 99 6.83 7.77 2.34
N TRP A 100 7.59 6.81 2.87
CA TRP A 100 9.05 6.88 2.99
C TRP A 100 9.79 6.86 1.65
N ALA A 101 9.15 6.36 0.58
CA ALA A 101 9.72 6.25 -0.77
C ALA A 101 9.01 7.14 -1.79
N GLY A 102 8.26 8.15 -1.34
CA GLY A 102 7.50 9.03 -2.23
C GLY A 102 6.41 8.31 -3.03
N GLY A 103 5.96 7.15 -2.57
CA GLY A 103 4.95 6.32 -3.21
C GLY A 103 5.50 5.27 -4.18
N GLU A 104 6.81 5.12 -4.30
CA GLU A 104 7.39 3.99 -5.02
C GLU A 104 7.03 2.67 -4.32
N ASP A 105 6.67 1.65 -5.10
CA ASP A 105 6.25 0.33 -4.60
C ASP A 105 4.97 0.34 -3.75
N ARG A 106 4.15 1.39 -3.82
CA ARG A 106 2.86 1.44 -3.10
C ARG A 106 1.93 0.31 -3.52
N LEU A 107 1.04 -0.07 -2.62
CA LEU A 107 0.01 -1.06 -2.87
C LEU A 107 -1.27 -0.35 -3.35
N PHE A 108 -1.75 -0.74 -4.52
CA PHE A 108 -3.03 -0.25 -5.04
C PHE A 108 -4.17 -1.17 -4.60
N GLY A 109 -5.24 -0.58 -4.09
CA GLY A 109 -6.39 -1.34 -3.61
C GLY A 109 -6.03 -2.28 -2.46
N GLN A 110 -6.75 -3.40 -2.34
CA GLN A 110 -6.52 -4.43 -1.31
C GLN A 110 -6.80 -3.96 0.14
N GLU A 111 -7.57 -2.91 0.34
CA GLU A 111 -7.97 -2.43 1.67
C GLU A 111 -8.65 -3.53 2.52
N PRO A 112 -9.50 -4.42 1.96
CA PRO A 112 -10.04 -5.55 2.72
C PRO A 112 -8.97 -6.49 3.25
N VAL A 113 -7.88 -6.70 2.47
CA VAL A 113 -6.73 -7.52 2.88
C VAL A 113 -5.95 -6.83 3.99
N GLN A 114 -5.69 -5.51 3.86
CA GLN A 114 -5.04 -4.70 4.88
C GLN A 114 -5.77 -4.84 6.23
N ASN A 115 -7.09 -4.68 6.23
CA ASN A 115 -7.92 -4.81 7.43
C ASN A 115 -7.94 -6.24 7.99
N SER A 116 -7.93 -7.25 7.13
CA SER A 116 -7.89 -8.64 7.56
C SER A 116 -6.56 -8.98 8.24
N VAL A 117 -5.43 -8.55 7.65
CA VAL A 117 -4.10 -8.73 8.24
C VAL A 117 -3.99 -7.96 9.56
N TYR A 118 -4.42 -6.70 9.61
CA TYR A 118 -4.41 -5.90 10.83
C TYR A 118 -5.21 -6.56 11.96
N ARG A 119 -6.41 -7.08 11.65
CA ARG A 119 -7.25 -7.81 12.62
C ARG A 119 -6.56 -9.07 13.16
N VAL A 120 -5.92 -9.84 12.30
CA VAL A 120 -5.15 -11.03 12.72
C VAL A 120 -4.00 -10.62 13.64
N LEU A 121 -3.21 -9.61 13.27
CA LEU A 121 -2.13 -9.10 14.11
C LEU A 121 -2.63 -8.62 15.48
N ARG A 122 -3.76 -7.92 15.52
CA ARG A 122 -4.40 -7.50 16.77
C ARG A 122 -4.81 -8.69 17.64
N SER A 123 -5.29 -9.78 17.04
CA SER A 123 -5.59 -11.02 17.77
C SER A 123 -4.32 -11.64 18.37
N LEU A 124 -3.21 -11.71 17.62
CA LEU A 124 -1.92 -12.20 18.13
C LEU A 124 -1.39 -11.36 19.29
N VAL A 125 -1.60 -10.06 19.24
CA VAL A 125 -1.25 -9.13 20.34
C VAL A 125 -2.08 -9.43 21.58
N GLN A 126 -3.38 -9.65 21.46
CA GLN A 126 -4.26 -9.98 22.58
C GLN A 126 -3.89 -11.32 23.23
N ASP A 127 -3.46 -12.30 22.43
CA ASP A 127 -2.99 -13.60 22.90
C ASP A 127 -1.61 -13.53 23.59
N GLY A 128 -0.88 -12.42 23.43
CA GLY A 128 0.45 -12.18 24.00
C GLY A 128 1.58 -12.98 23.35
N ARG A 129 1.30 -13.74 22.30
CA ARG A 129 2.28 -14.53 21.55
C ARG A 129 1.86 -14.75 20.10
N PRO A 130 2.82 -14.88 19.17
CA PRO A 130 2.55 -15.21 17.78
C PRO A 130 2.26 -16.72 17.65
N ASN A 131 1.06 -17.13 17.98
CA ASN A 131 0.64 -18.54 17.97
C ASN A 131 0.09 -19.02 16.63
N LYS A 132 0.13 -18.19 15.60
CA LYS A 132 -0.33 -18.51 14.25
C LYS A 132 0.61 -17.97 13.19
N LEU A 133 0.71 -18.71 12.09
CA LEU A 133 1.30 -18.26 10.84
C LEU A 133 0.22 -17.52 10.03
N LEU A 134 0.45 -16.27 9.72
CA LEU A 134 -0.37 -15.49 8.80
C LEU A 134 -0.02 -15.90 7.36
N LEU A 135 -0.93 -16.57 6.66
CA LEU A 135 -0.69 -17.06 5.31
C LEU A 135 -1.57 -16.33 4.28
N LEU A 136 -0.93 -15.49 3.45
CA LEU A 136 -1.57 -14.79 2.34
C LEU A 136 -1.79 -15.76 1.19
N ASN A 137 -3.04 -16.03 0.85
CA ASN A 137 -3.41 -16.96 -0.22
C ASN A 137 -4.10 -16.25 -1.36
N GLY A 138 -3.72 -16.58 -2.60
CA GLY A 138 -4.36 -16.02 -3.79
C GLY A 138 -3.60 -16.32 -5.08
N PRO A 139 -4.13 -15.95 -6.25
CA PRO A 139 -3.52 -16.22 -7.53
C PRO A 139 -2.18 -15.51 -7.70
N ASN A 140 -1.40 -15.94 -8.69
CA ASN A 140 -0.13 -15.29 -9.03
C ASN A 140 -0.37 -13.87 -9.53
N GLY A 141 0.36 -12.90 -8.98
CA GLY A 141 0.21 -11.49 -9.36
C GLY A 141 -0.91 -10.74 -8.62
N SER A 142 -1.53 -11.33 -7.58
CA SER A 142 -2.54 -10.66 -6.75
C SER A 142 -1.98 -9.71 -5.69
N ALA A 143 -0.71 -9.33 -5.81
CA ALA A 143 0.00 -8.40 -4.93
C ALA A 143 0.39 -8.93 -3.54
N LYS A 144 0.39 -10.26 -3.28
CA LYS A 144 0.84 -10.85 -2.00
C LYS A 144 2.24 -10.39 -1.59
N SER A 145 3.23 -10.60 -2.46
CA SER A 145 4.63 -10.21 -2.18
C SER A 145 4.80 -8.70 -2.16
N THR A 146 3.99 -7.93 -2.90
CA THR A 146 3.98 -6.45 -2.82
C THR A 146 3.48 -5.98 -1.46
N PHE A 147 2.42 -6.62 -0.94
CA PHE A 147 1.88 -6.36 0.40
C PHE A 147 2.95 -6.56 1.48
N ILE A 148 3.59 -7.75 1.48
CA ILE A 148 4.60 -8.10 2.49
C ILE A 148 5.83 -7.17 2.36
N ARG A 149 6.27 -6.88 1.12
CA ARG A 149 7.38 -5.97 0.87
C ARG A 149 7.09 -4.55 1.35
N CYS A 150 5.89 -4.03 1.08
CA CYS A 150 5.50 -2.71 1.56
C CYS A 150 5.47 -2.66 3.10
N LEU A 151 4.93 -3.69 3.75
CA LEU A 151 4.96 -3.84 5.20
C LEU A 151 6.40 -3.87 5.73
N GLY A 152 7.27 -4.70 5.15
CA GLY A 152 8.66 -4.82 5.57
C GLY A 152 9.45 -3.52 5.42
N ARG A 153 9.27 -2.82 4.29
CA ARG A 153 9.88 -1.49 4.08
C ARG A 153 9.35 -0.47 5.08
N GLY A 154 8.07 -0.51 5.40
CA GLY A 154 7.49 0.29 6.47
C GLY A 154 8.14 0.05 7.82
N LEU A 155 8.41 -1.22 8.16
CA LEU A 155 9.12 -1.59 9.39
C LEU A 155 10.58 -1.13 9.37
N GLU A 156 11.29 -1.24 8.24
CA GLU A 156 12.63 -0.69 8.10
C GLU A 156 12.63 0.80 8.43
N HIS A 157 11.78 1.59 7.76
CA HIS A 157 11.68 3.03 8.01
C HIS A 157 11.23 3.33 9.45
N TYR A 158 10.20 2.65 9.96
CA TYR A 158 9.69 2.88 11.32
C TYR A 158 10.76 2.63 12.38
N SER A 159 11.64 1.63 12.21
CA SER A 159 12.73 1.32 13.13
C SER A 159 13.81 2.41 13.21
N THR A 160 13.90 3.29 12.18
CA THR A 160 14.80 4.45 12.20
C THR A 160 14.27 5.62 13.02
N LEU A 161 12.98 5.62 13.33
CA LEU A 161 12.31 6.66 14.12
C LEU A 161 12.46 6.37 15.62
N ASP A 162 12.45 7.41 16.46
CA ASP A 162 12.52 7.24 17.92
C ASP A 162 11.35 6.44 18.49
N GLU A 163 10.16 6.60 17.90
CA GLU A 163 8.97 5.84 18.24
C GLU A 163 9.11 4.34 17.94
N GLY A 164 9.81 4.01 16.86
CA GLY A 164 10.11 2.65 16.41
C GLY A 164 11.43 2.07 16.95
N ALA A 165 12.09 2.74 17.89
CA ALA A 165 13.40 2.29 18.37
C ALA A 165 13.36 0.91 19.01
N LEU A 166 14.30 0.05 18.60
CA LEU A 166 14.51 -1.30 19.12
C LEU A 166 15.89 -1.40 19.75
N TYR A 167 16.00 -2.12 20.87
CA TYR A 167 17.23 -2.23 21.62
C TYR A 167 17.67 -3.68 21.80
N ARG A 168 18.99 -3.91 21.71
CA ARG A 168 19.71 -5.12 22.04
C ARG A 168 20.83 -4.81 23.01
N PHE A 169 21.52 -5.81 23.53
CA PHE A 169 22.71 -5.58 24.33
C PHE A 169 23.90 -6.41 23.85
N SER A 170 25.08 -5.98 24.27
CA SER A 170 26.35 -6.66 24.10
C SER A 170 27.14 -6.63 25.42
N TRP A 171 28.00 -7.61 25.62
CA TRP A 171 28.88 -7.70 26.76
C TRP A 171 30.21 -7.02 26.45
N ILE A 172 30.69 -6.15 27.36
CA ILE A 172 31.93 -5.39 27.24
C ILE A 172 32.90 -5.87 28.29
N PHE A 173 34.09 -6.24 27.86
CA PHE A 173 35.19 -6.67 28.72
C PHE A 173 36.37 -5.69 28.60
N PRO A 174 36.55 -4.81 29.62
CA PRO A 174 37.61 -3.83 29.61
C PRO A 174 38.97 -4.48 29.86
N THR A 175 40.08 -3.81 29.40
CA THR A 175 41.45 -4.24 29.64
C THR A 175 41.75 -4.35 31.14
N GLN A 176 42.51 -5.38 31.55
CA GLN A 176 42.86 -5.61 32.95
C GLN A 176 43.51 -4.42 33.67
N LYS A 177 44.15 -3.54 32.92
CA LYS A 177 44.74 -2.28 33.45
C LYS A 177 43.67 -1.31 33.97
N HIS A 178 42.51 -1.28 33.34
CA HIS A 178 41.39 -0.41 33.74
C HIS A 178 40.63 -0.94 34.97
N THR A 179 40.55 -2.27 35.15
CA THR A 179 39.88 -2.89 36.30
C THR A 179 40.72 -2.77 37.59
N ARG A 180 42.04 -2.69 37.50
CA ARG A 180 42.93 -2.57 38.67
C ARG A 180 43.17 -1.13 39.14
N GLY A 181 42.79 -0.12 38.35
CA GLY A 181 42.99 1.30 38.70
C GLY A 181 41.98 1.94 39.62
N GLY A 182 40.94 1.20 40.01
CA GLY A 182 39.82 1.69 40.83
C GLY A 182 39.92 1.46 42.35
N ILE A 183 41.05 1.05 42.88
CA ILE A 183 41.27 0.94 44.36
C ILE A 183 42.02 2.17 44.82
N GLY A 184 41.35 3.34 44.83
CA GLY A 184 41.80 4.56 45.52
C GLY A 184 41.14 4.65 46.89
N PHE A 185 41.95 4.66 47.94
CA PHE A 185 41.53 4.93 49.31
C PHE A 185 40.96 6.36 49.41
N GLY A 186 39.62 6.50 49.55
CA GLY A 186 38.95 7.75 49.84
C GLY A 186 37.60 7.46 50.41
N GLY A 187 37.48 7.53 51.74
CA GLY A 187 36.28 7.26 52.47
C GLY A 187 35.21 8.36 52.33
N GLY A 188 33.99 7.95 52.32
CA GLY A 188 32.86 8.77 52.66
C GLY A 188 31.89 9.07 51.50
N SER A 189 30.68 8.55 51.60
CA SER A 189 29.43 9.01 50.93
C SER A 189 29.31 8.90 49.39
N GLU A 190 30.35 8.60 48.65
CA GLU A 190 30.29 8.42 47.16
C GLU A 190 30.00 6.95 46.71
N THR A 191 29.85 6.04 47.64
CA THR A 191 29.78 4.58 47.37
C THR A 191 28.52 4.14 46.59
N LEU A 192 27.45 4.90 46.64
CA LEU A 192 26.24 4.57 45.86
C LEU A 192 26.37 5.02 44.37
N HIS A 193 27.03 6.10 44.09
CA HIS A 193 27.24 6.55 42.71
C HIS A 193 28.35 5.78 41.99
N ALA A 194 29.40 5.40 42.67
CA ALA A 194 30.50 4.58 42.12
C ALA A 194 30.08 3.17 41.72
N SER A 195 29.04 2.62 42.33
CA SER A 195 28.45 1.29 41.99
C SER A 195 27.68 1.27 40.71
N LEU A 196 27.28 2.45 40.15
CA LEU A 196 26.54 2.59 38.90
C LEU A 196 27.44 2.90 37.69
N ASP A 197 28.75 3.01 37.84
CA ASP A 197 29.72 3.20 36.74
C ASP A 197 29.62 2.01 35.77
N SER A 198 29.24 2.29 34.53
CA SER A 198 29.07 1.29 33.47
C SER A 198 30.24 1.29 32.50
N PHE A 199 30.65 0.12 32.01
CA PHE A 199 31.62 -0.02 30.92
C PHE A 199 31.01 0.28 29.54
N ALA A 200 29.70 0.62 29.46
CA ALA A 200 29.02 0.89 28.23
C ALA A 200 29.64 1.96 27.36
N TYR A 201 30.28 2.96 27.99
CA TYR A 201 30.84 4.12 27.29
C TYR A 201 32.37 4.05 27.06
N LEU A 202 32.96 2.92 27.42
CA LEU A 202 34.42 2.79 27.21
C LEU A 202 34.76 2.87 25.72
N PRO A 203 35.82 3.64 25.34
CA PRO A 203 36.31 3.66 23.98
C PRO A 203 36.87 2.29 23.58
N ASP A 204 36.78 1.94 22.31
CA ASP A 204 37.19 0.63 21.77
C ASP A 204 38.67 0.31 22.08
N ALA A 205 39.53 1.32 22.24
CA ALA A 205 40.94 1.15 22.58
C ALA A 205 41.21 0.54 23.97
N VAL A 206 40.24 0.58 24.86
CA VAL A 206 40.35 0.01 26.23
C VAL A 206 39.42 -1.17 26.47
N ILE A 207 38.87 -1.73 25.38
CA ILE A 207 38.04 -2.90 25.39
C ILE A 207 38.82 -4.09 24.84
N ASP A 208 39.03 -5.13 25.66
CA ASP A 208 39.71 -6.36 25.25
C ASP A 208 38.81 -7.26 24.42
N ALA A 209 37.52 -7.35 24.78
CA ALA A 209 36.56 -8.13 24.05
C ALA A 209 35.14 -7.54 24.12
N ARG A 210 34.41 -7.66 23.00
CA ARG A 210 32.98 -7.35 22.92
C ARG A 210 32.26 -8.55 22.35
N LEU A 211 31.28 -9.07 23.10
CA LEU A 211 30.46 -10.19 22.67
C LEU A 211 29.04 -9.73 22.44
N GLY A 212 28.56 -9.87 21.20
CA GLY A 212 27.17 -9.65 20.81
C GLY A 212 26.38 -10.96 20.80
N ASP A 213 25.08 -10.84 20.67
CA ASP A 213 24.15 -11.95 20.53
C ASP A 213 23.39 -11.85 19.20
N GLU A 214 23.39 -12.94 18.46
CA GLU A 214 22.75 -13.05 17.15
C GLU A 214 21.22 -13.01 17.25
N LEU A 215 20.66 -13.52 18.37
CA LEU A 215 19.23 -13.50 18.68
C LEU A 215 18.72 -12.11 19.09
N ARG A 216 19.65 -11.17 19.39
CA ARG A 216 19.29 -9.81 19.84
C ARG A 216 18.35 -9.81 21.04
N ASP A 217 18.72 -10.61 22.07
CA ASP A 217 17.94 -10.71 23.29
C ASP A 217 17.48 -9.35 23.80
N HIS A 218 16.27 -9.30 24.28
CA HIS A 218 15.71 -8.08 24.86
C HIS A 218 16.43 -7.74 26.16
N PRO A 219 16.86 -6.48 26.37
CA PRO A 219 17.65 -6.15 27.58
C PRO A 219 16.96 -6.52 28.91
N LEU A 220 15.64 -6.48 28.97
CA LEU A 220 14.92 -6.89 30.19
C LEU A 220 15.07 -8.38 30.53
N LEU A 221 15.54 -9.23 29.62
CA LEU A 221 15.83 -10.64 29.95
C LEU A 221 17.03 -10.79 30.89
N LEU A 222 17.86 -9.75 31.04
CA LEU A 222 18.91 -9.69 32.06
C LEU A 222 18.36 -9.64 33.50
N VAL A 223 17.11 -9.17 33.69
CA VAL A 223 16.45 -9.19 34.98
C VAL A 223 15.99 -10.61 35.26
N PRO A 224 16.34 -11.19 36.44
CA PRO A 224 15.88 -12.53 36.85
C PRO A 224 14.36 -12.66 36.74
N LEU A 225 13.87 -13.84 36.37
CA LEU A 225 12.48 -14.08 36.00
C LEU A 225 11.46 -13.57 37.01
N ASP A 226 11.67 -13.91 38.31
CA ASP A 226 10.75 -13.53 39.39
C ASP A 226 10.71 -12.02 39.60
N GLU A 227 11.87 -11.35 39.57
CA GLU A 227 11.97 -9.89 39.73
C GLU A 227 11.47 -9.16 38.49
N ARG A 228 11.69 -9.74 37.32
CA ARG A 228 11.15 -9.22 36.04
C ARG A 228 9.63 -9.24 36.04
N GLY A 229 9.01 -10.30 36.53
CA GLY A 229 7.58 -10.41 36.71
C GLY A 229 7.01 -9.28 37.60
N LYS A 230 7.65 -9.02 38.74
CA LYS A 230 7.28 -7.91 39.64
C LYS A 230 7.45 -6.53 38.98
N LEU A 231 8.57 -6.33 38.28
CA LEU A 231 8.85 -5.08 37.54
C LEU A 231 7.77 -4.83 36.48
N ILE A 232 7.48 -5.83 35.64
CA ILE A 232 6.47 -5.73 34.58
C ILE A 232 5.10 -5.42 35.20
N SER A 233 4.70 -6.13 36.25
CA SER A 233 3.42 -5.88 36.94
C SER A 233 3.32 -4.44 37.43
N LYS A 234 4.38 -3.91 38.06
CA LYS A 234 4.44 -2.53 38.56
C LYS A 234 4.36 -1.51 37.42
N LEU A 235 4.97 -1.78 36.27
CA LEU A 235 4.94 -0.91 35.10
C LEU A 235 3.56 -0.90 34.42
N THR A 236 2.91 -2.08 34.37
CA THR A 236 1.60 -2.23 33.72
C THR A 236 0.42 -1.88 34.60
N GLU A 237 0.59 -1.86 35.93
CA GLU A 237 -0.46 -1.44 36.88
C GLU A 237 -1.01 -0.04 36.57
N LYS A 238 -0.15 0.87 36.14
CA LYS A 238 -0.54 2.24 35.73
C LYS A 238 -1.24 2.30 34.37
N LEU A 239 -1.24 1.22 33.59
CA LEU A 239 -1.85 1.13 32.26
C LEU A 239 -3.25 0.51 32.30
N ILE A 240 -3.74 0.16 33.50
CA ILE A 240 -5.10 -0.33 33.68
C ILE A 240 -6.06 0.83 33.51
N THR A 241 -7.00 0.73 32.57
CA THR A 241 -8.05 1.71 32.35
C THR A 241 -9.03 1.77 33.51
N ALA A 242 -9.80 2.86 33.62
CA ALA A 242 -10.84 3.03 34.64
C ALA A 242 -11.91 1.91 34.62
N GLU A 243 -12.00 1.15 33.53
CA GLU A 243 -12.89 -0.01 33.34
C GLU A 243 -12.25 -1.33 33.77
N GLY A 244 -11.06 -1.30 34.33
CA GLY A 244 -10.36 -2.51 34.83
C GLY A 244 -9.75 -3.40 33.75
N GLN A 245 -9.81 -3.01 32.48
CA GLN A 245 -9.17 -3.74 31.38
C GLN A 245 -7.80 -3.14 31.08
N SER A 246 -6.76 -3.98 31.02
CA SER A 246 -5.46 -3.54 30.53
C SER A 246 -5.55 -3.27 29.02
N ALA A 247 -5.23 -2.04 28.62
CA ALA A 247 -5.16 -1.67 27.21
C ALA A 247 -3.97 -2.32 26.48
N PHE A 248 -3.10 -3.03 27.22
CA PHE A 248 -1.85 -3.57 26.70
C PHE A 248 -1.56 -4.96 27.27
N THR A 249 -1.24 -5.91 26.38
CA THR A 249 -0.84 -7.27 26.76
C THR A 249 0.67 -7.43 26.60
N VAL A 250 1.36 -7.75 27.69
CA VAL A 250 2.80 -8.01 27.66
C VAL A 250 3.07 -9.36 27.01
N SER A 251 4.06 -9.40 26.13
CA SER A 251 4.48 -10.60 25.42
C SER A 251 4.93 -11.72 26.36
N ASP A 252 4.54 -12.96 26.06
CA ASP A 252 5.02 -14.15 26.77
C ASP A 252 6.54 -14.28 26.67
N TYR A 253 7.16 -13.81 25.61
CA TYR A 253 8.61 -13.74 25.48
C TYR A 253 9.26 -12.93 26.61
N LEU A 254 8.67 -11.81 27.01
CA LEU A 254 9.17 -11.02 28.15
C LEU A 254 8.74 -11.57 29.49
N ARG A 255 7.57 -12.20 29.57
CA ARG A 255 7.04 -12.74 30.84
C ARG A 255 7.72 -14.04 31.27
N GLN A 256 7.97 -14.94 30.31
CA GLN A 256 8.44 -16.30 30.55
C GLN A 256 9.75 -16.65 29.85
N GLY A 257 10.20 -15.81 28.90
CA GLY A 257 11.42 -16.04 28.14
C GLY A 257 12.68 -15.99 29.02
N ALA A 258 13.73 -16.58 28.51
CA ALA A 258 15.05 -16.61 29.13
C ALA A 258 16.09 -16.04 28.17
N LEU A 259 17.25 -15.69 28.73
CA LEU A 259 18.42 -15.32 27.92
C LEU A 259 18.77 -16.45 26.95
N SER A 260 19.26 -16.09 25.78
CA SER A 260 19.87 -17.05 24.85
C SER A 260 20.99 -17.83 25.55
N PRO A 261 21.28 -19.07 25.12
CA PRO A 261 22.27 -19.89 25.79
C PRO A 261 23.64 -19.22 25.90
N LYS A 262 24.06 -18.48 24.88
CA LYS A 262 25.29 -17.69 24.90
C LYS A 262 25.26 -16.61 26.00
N ASN A 263 24.21 -15.80 26.00
CA ASN A 263 24.02 -14.76 27.01
C ASN A 263 23.89 -15.32 28.42
N ARG A 264 23.19 -16.44 28.55
CA ARG A 264 23.03 -17.15 29.85
C ARG A 264 24.35 -17.64 30.38
N ALA A 265 25.18 -18.26 29.53
CA ALA A 265 26.51 -18.76 29.94
C ALA A 265 27.42 -17.61 30.39
N ILE A 266 27.41 -16.48 29.67
CA ILE A 266 28.19 -15.29 30.05
C ILE A 266 27.69 -14.69 31.36
N TYR A 267 26.37 -14.56 31.50
CA TYR A 267 25.73 -14.02 32.70
C TYR A 267 26.08 -14.86 33.95
N ASP A 268 25.93 -16.17 33.88
CA ASP A 268 26.21 -17.09 35.00
C ASP A 268 27.71 -17.08 35.38
N ALA A 269 28.60 -17.04 34.40
CA ALA A 269 30.03 -16.96 34.64
C ALA A 269 30.46 -15.65 35.31
N LEU A 270 29.87 -14.51 34.87
CA LEU A 270 30.12 -13.22 35.51
C LEU A 270 29.53 -13.17 36.93
N LEU A 271 28.31 -13.67 37.12
CA LEU A 271 27.66 -13.71 38.44
C LEU A 271 28.45 -14.55 39.44
N ALA A 272 28.97 -15.68 38.98
CA ALA A 272 29.87 -16.49 39.80
C ALA A 272 31.19 -15.76 40.12
N SER A 273 31.79 -15.09 39.13
CA SER A 273 33.04 -14.31 39.30
C SER A 273 32.87 -13.15 40.29
N TYR A 274 31.72 -12.53 40.35
CA TYR A 274 31.37 -11.44 41.26
C TYR A 274 30.63 -11.91 42.54
N HIS A 275 30.68 -13.18 42.82
CA HIS A 275 30.10 -13.76 44.07
C HIS A 275 28.62 -13.40 44.28
N GLY A 276 27.85 -13.30 43.19
CA GLY A 276 26.43 -12.98 43.21
C GLY A 276 26.09 -11.49 43.12
N ASP A 277 27.07 -10.62 43.00
CA ASP A 277 26.83 -9.18 42.83
C ASP A 277 26.28 -8.88 41.43
N TYR A 278 24.97 -8.83 41.35
CA TYR A 278 24.24 -8.54 40.11
C TYR A 278 24.58 -7.19 39.49
N ILE A 279 24.85 -6.17 40.35
CA ILE A 279 25.16 -4.81 39.85
C ILE A 279 26.48 -4.82 39.09
N GLN A 280 27.49 -5.55 39.55
CA GLN A 280 28.75 -5.70 38.86
C GLN A 280 28.61 -6.40 37.51
N VAL A 281 27.69 -7.37 37.39
CA VAL A 281 27.38 -8.01 36.11
C VAL A 281 26.79 -6.99 35.14
N LEU A 282 25.88 -6.15 35.57
CA LEU A 282 25.23 -5.14 34.73
C LEU A 282 26.21 -4.05 34.22
N ARG A 283 27.34 -3.82 34.89
CA ARG A 283 28.39 -2.90 34.41
C ARG A 283 28.97 -3.33 33.06
N HIS A 284 28.99 -4.63 32.77
CA HIS A 284 29.45 -5.20 31.51
C HIS A 284 28.46 -5.05 30.36
N VAL A 285 27.25 -4.57 30.61
CA VAL A 285 26.18 -4.51 29.61
C VAL A 285 26.24 -3.17 28.88
N ARG A 286 26.37 -3.23 27.56
CA ARG A 286 26.19 -2.09 26.63
C ARG A 286 24.90 -2.33 25.85
N ILE A 287 23.95 -1.43 25.99
CA ILE A 287 22.70 -1.45 25.23
C ILE A 287 22.87 -0.57 24.01
N GLU A 288 22.41 -1.08 22.88
CA GLU A 288 22.52 -0.42 21.57
C GLU A 288 21.21 -0.52 20.83
N ARG A 289 20.86 0.57 20.14
CA ARG A 289 19.76 0.57 19.17
C ARG A 289 20.14 -0.29 17.97
N PHE A 290 19.18 -1.05 17.45
CA PHE A 290 19.32 -1.71 16.16
C PHE A 290 18.12 -1.38 15.28
N GLU A 291 18.32 -1.42 13.97
CA GLU A 291 17.31 -1.16 12.96
C GLU A 291 16.96 -2.45 12.23
N ILE A 292 15.69 -2.54 11.82
CA ILE A 292 15.25 -3.62 10.95
C ILE A 292 15.84 -3.36 9.56
N SER A 293 16.38 -4.41 8.95
CA SER A 293 16.94 -4.33 7.60
C SER A 293 16.82 -5.67 6.87
N HIS A 294 16.14 -5.65 5.75
CA HIS A 294 16.05 -6.80 4.86
C HIS A 294 17.43 -7.14 4.25
N ARG A 295 18.17 -6.10 3.85
CA ARG A 295 19.50 -6.25 3.24
C ARG A 295 20.48 -6.96 4.16
N TYR A 296 20.46 -6.63 5.46
CA TYR A 296 21.35 -7.20 6.45
C TYR A 296 20.71 -8.34 7.24
N ARG A 297 19.53 -8.79 6.83
CA ARG A 297 18.78 -9.90 7.44
C ARG A 297 18.60 -9.70 8.95
N THR A 298 18.24 -8.50 9.35
CA THR A 298 18.05 -8.10 10.74
C THR A 298 16.58 -7.75 10.97
N GLY A 299 15.86 -8.53 11.75
CA GLY A 299 14.46 -8.27 12.08
C GLY A 299 13.46 -8.44 10.94
N TRP A 300 13.93 -8.60 9.71
CA TRP A 300 13.12 -8.99 8.55
C TRP A 300 13.93 -9.86 7.61
N VAL A 301 13.46 -11.08 7.40
CA VAL A 301 14.10 -12.08 6.53
C VAL A 301 13.05 -12.75 5.67
N THR A 302 13.33 -12.86 4.37
CA THR A 302 12.56 -13.65 3.41
C THR A 302 13.22 -15.00 3.21
N VAL A 303 12.45 -16.07 3.35
CA VAL A 303 12.85 -17.45 3.12
C VAL A 303 12.27 -17.92 1.80
N GLU A 304 13.13 -18.03 0.78
CA GLU A 304 12.74 -18.43 -0.57
C GLU A 304 12.45 -19.93 -0.66
N PRO A 305 11.63 -20.40 -1.62
CA PRO A 305 11.24 -21.81 -1.74
C PRO A 305 12.39 -22.79 -1.88
N GLN A 306 13.52 -22.34 -2.43
CA GLN A 306 14.69 -23.19 -2.70
C GLN A 306 15.61 -23.35 -1.48
N LEU A 307 15.51 -22.47 -0.50
CA LEU A 307 16.35 -22.52 0.69
C LEU A 307 15.75 -23.51 1.69
N SER A 308 16.58 -24.44 2.17
CA SER A 308 16.24 -25.35 3.23
C SER A 308 16.96 -24.88 4.49
N VAL A 309 16.30 -24.31 5.36
CA VAL A 309 16.57 -24.06 6.64
C VAL A 309 16.84 -22.94 7.26
N ASP A 310 16.79 -22.91 8.30
CA ASP A 310 16.12 -22.05 9.15
C ASP A 310 16.93 -21.67 10.39
N ALA A 311 17.67 -22.54 10.97
CA ALA A 311 18.59 -22.27 12.05
C ALA A 311 19.74 -23.28 12.13
N SER A 312 20.90 -22.81 12.52
CA SER A 312 22.09 -23.60 12.76
C SER A 312 22.79 -23.17 14.06
N GLU A 313 23.51 -24.08 14.65
CA GLU A 313 24.36 -23.78 15.79
C GLU A 313 25.82 -24.14 15.46
N ARG A 314 26.73 -23.32 15.92
CA ARG A 314 28.16 -23.49 15.72
C ARG A 314 28.90 -23.16 17.02
N GLN A 315 29.82 -24.04 17.42
CA GLN A 315 30.69 -23.72 18.53
C GLN A 315 31.77 -22.72 18.12
N VAL A 316 31.95 -21.69 18.92
CA VAL A 316 33.02 -20.70 18.74
C VAL A 316 34.32 -21.32 19.21
N THR A 317 35.12 -21.86 18.28
CA THR A 317 36.30 -22.67 18.61
C THR A 317 37.65 -21.99 18.44
N ALA A 318 37.73 -20.86 17.75
CA ALA A 318 39.06 -20.35 17.33
C ALA A 318 39.07 -18.83 17.09
N ASP A 319 38.35 -18.05 17.88
CA ASP A 319 38.44 -16.60 17.78
C ASP A 319 39.55 -16.06 18.69
N ARG A 320 40.39 -15.17 18.16
CA ARG A 320 41.40 -14.46 18.96
C ARG A 320 40.80 -13.70 20.13
N THR A 321 39.52 -13.33 20.03
CA THR A 321 38.78 -12.69 21.11
C THR A 321 38.55 -13.60 22.31
N LEU A 322 38.54 -14.94 22.16
CA LEU A 322 38.43 -15.88 23.29
C LEU A 322 39.63 -15.77 24.24
N GLY A 323 40.85 -15.53 23.72
CA GLY A 323 42.03 -15.33 24.53
C GLY A 323 42.04 -14.02 25.32
N ALA A 324 41.26 -13.05 24.92
CA ALA A 324 41.09 -11.75 25.57
C ALA A 324 39.97 -11.75 26.64
N LEU A 325 39.17 -12.85 26.73
CA LEU A 325 38.11 -13.00 27.73
C LEU A 325 38.65 -13.21 29.12
N PRO A 326 37.96 -12.81 30.18
CA PRO A 326 38.27 -13.19 31.55
C PRO A 326 38.46 -14.70 31.72
N PRO A 327 39.33 -15.17 32.60
CA PRO A 327 39.59 -16.60 32.81
C PRO A 327 38.33 -17.42 33.09
N SER A 328 37.34 -16.82 33.75
CA SER A 328 36.03 -17.42 34.03
C SER A 328 35.19 -17.76 32.78
N LEU A 329 35.44 -17.05 31.67
CA LEU A 329 34.76 -17.23 30.39
C LEU A 329 35.55 -18.07 29.37
N GLN A 330 36.87 -18.19 29.55
CA GLN A 330 37.71 -18.98 28.65
C GLN A 330 37.41 -20.49 28.76
N SER A 331 36.87 -20.94 29.87
CA SER A 331 36.45 -22.34 30.11
C SER A 331 35.01 -22.64 29.66
N VAL A 332 34.25 -21.64 29.25
CA VAL A 332 32.84 -21.80 28.87
C VAL A 332 32.74 -22.08 27.36
N SER A 333 31.99 -23.11 27.01
CA SER A 333 31.67 -23.40 25.62
C SER A 333 30.60 -22.41 25.11
N LEU A 334 31.00 -21.48 24.28
CA LEU A 334 30.09 -20.51 23.67
C LEU A 334 29.61 -21.05 22.33
N LEU A 335 28.28 -21.00 22.11
CA LEU A 335 27.61 -21.36 20.86
C LEU A 335 27.14 -20.09 20.16
N GLU A 336 27.35 -20.03 18.85
CA GLU A 336 26.75 -19.04 17.96
C GLU A 336 25.58 -19.66 17.21
N TYR A 337 24.53 -18.86 17.06
CA TYR A 337 23.32 -19.25 16.34
C TYR A 337 23.22 -18.45 15.04
N GLY A 338 22.85 -19.12 13.94
CA GLY A 338 22.68 -18.52 12.64
C GLY A 338 21.47 -19.04 11.93
N GLY A 339 21.12 -18.44 10.82
CA GLY A 339 19.99 -18.84 9.97
C GLY A 339 18.89 -17.78 9.90
N GLU A 340 17.89 -18.08 9.09
CA GLU A 340 16.82 -17.15 8.73
C GLU A 340 15.98 -16.75 9.94
N ILE A 341 15.59 -17.71 10.77
CA ILE A 341 14.78 -17.47 11.97
C ILE A 341 15.52 -16.62 12.98
N VAL A 342 16.81 -16.89 13.18
CA VAL A 342 17.66 -16.09 14.08
C VAL A 342 17.80 -14.67 13.57
N GLY A 343 18.03 -14.51 12.26
CA GLY A 343 18.09 -13.21 11.60
C GLY A 343 16.79 -12.41 11.68
N ALA A 344 15.64 -13.07 11.64
CA ALA A 344 14.33 -12.45 11.71
C ALA A 344 13.86 -12.11 13.14
N ASN A 345 14.47 -12.72 14.18
CA ASN A 345 14.03 -12.52 15.56
C ASN A 345 13.92 -11.05 15.95
N ARG A 346 12.91 -10.71 16.75
CA ARG A 346 12.48 -9.37 17.13
C ARG A 346 11.88 -8.55 15.98
N GLY A 347 11.24 -9.23 15.00
CA GLY A 347 10.58 -8.63 13.86
C GLY A 347 9.67 -9.61 13.14
N MET A 348 9.86 -9.80 11.83
CA MET A 348 9.05 -10.73 11.03
C MET A 348 9.90 -11.63 10.14
N ILE A 349 9.41 -12.86 9.94
CA ILE A 349 9.90 -13.78 8.92
C ILE A 349 8.86 -13.96 7.83
N GLU A 350 9.30 -13.88 6.58
CA GLU A 350 8.49 -14.11 5.40
C GLU A 350 8.83 -15.45 4.75
N TYR A 351 7.85 -16.30 4.57
CA TYR A 351 7.97 -17.52 3.77
C TYR A 351 7.33 -17.28 2.40
N ASP A 352 8.16 -17.03 1.38
CA ASP A 352 7.65 -16.86 0.02
C ASP A 352 7.27 -18.21 -0.57
N ASP A 353 6.04 -18.27 -1.10
CA ASP A 353 5.44 -19.49 -1.68
C ASP A 353 5.67 -20.76 -0.80
N LEU A 354 5.39 -20.66 0.49
CA LEU A 354 5.65 -21.69 1.51
C LEU A 354 5.28 -23.11 1.07
N LEU A 355 4.10 -23.28 0.48
CA LEU A 355 3.56 -24.59 0.13
C LEU A 355 4.15 -25.19 -1.16
N LYS A 356 5.07 -24.50 -1.82
CA LYS A 356 5.90 -25.08 -2.91
C LYS A 356 7.01 -25.97 -2.37
N ARG A 357 7.35 -25.86 -1.09
CA ARG A 357 8.36 -26.67 -0.44
C ARG A 357 7.82 -28.05 -0.12
N PRO A 358 8.68 -29.08 -0.06
CA PRO A 358 8.35 -30.35 0.58
C PRO A 358 7.91 -30.12 2.03
N LEU A 359 6.91 -30.86 2.47
CA LEU A 359 6.33 -30.74 3.82
C LEU A 359 7.40 -30.82 4.93
N GLU A 360 8.36 -31.70 4.78
CA GLU A 360 9.44 -31.93 5.75
C GLU A 360 10.26 -30.66 6.05
N HIS A 361 10.35 -29.74 5.10
CA HIS A 361 11.13 -28.51 5.27
C HIS A 361 10.42 -27.43 6.07
N TYR A 362 9.14 -27.55 6.33
CA TYR A 362 8.39 -26.60 7.16
C TYR A 362 7.54 -27.25 8.25
N LYS A 363 7.67 -28.58 8.43
CA LYS A 363 6.92 -29.31 9.48
C LYS A 363 7.26 -28.83 10.89
N TYR A 364 8.48 -28.35 11.12
CA TYR A 364 8.89 -27.76 12.39
C TYR A 364 8.05 -26.55 12.79
N LEU A 365 7.45 -25.81 11.82
CA LEU A 365 6.57 -24.67 12.10
C LEU A 365 5.36 -25.06 12.96
N LEU A 366 4.94 -26.31 12.94
CA LEU A 366 3.86 -26.79 13.81
C LEU A 366 4.13 -26.53 15.30
N THR A 367 5.38 -26.72 15.72
CA THR A 367 5.78 -26.50 17.11
C THR A 367 6.31 -25.10 17.34
N THR A 368 7.08 -24.58 16.39
CA THR A 368 7.73 -23.26 16.51
C THR A 368 6.72 -22.12 16.55
N VAL A 369 5.69 -22.15 15.71
CA VAL A 369 4.64 -21.14 15.71
C VAL A 369 3.81 -21.18 16.99
N GLU A 370 3.45 -22.40 17.46
CA GLU A 370 2.62 -22.56 18.66
C GLU A 370 3.34 -22.12 19.94
N ARG A 371 4.63 -22.43 20.04
CA ARG A 371 5.41 -22.23 21.28
C ARG A 371 6.25 -20.96 21.28
N ALA A 372 6.33 -20.26 20.12
CA ALA A 372 7.30 -19.19 19.91
C ALA A 372 8.73 -19.61 20.30
N ALA A 373 9.08 -20.85 20.01
CA ALA A 373 10.35 -21.46 20.37
C ALA A 373 10.81 -22.45 19.31
N LEU A 374 12.12 -22.49 19.06
CA LEU A 374 12.75 -23.39 18.11
C LEU A 374 13.64 -24.40 18.85
N SER A 375 13.37 -25.68 18.69
CA SER A 375 14.22 -26.74 19.24
C SER A 375 15.43 -26.95 18.34
N MET A 376 16.62 -26.78 18.92
CA MET A 376 17.90 -27.05 18.28
C MET A 376 18.45 -28.38 18.82
N THR A 377 19.65 -28.78 18.37
CA THR A 377 20.27 -30.01 18.82
C THR A 377 20.65 -29.96 20.31
N SER A 378 21.19 -28.82 20.75
CA SER A 378 21.70 -28.66 22.12
C SER A 378 20.75 -27.91 23.04
N THR A 379 19.79 -27.15 22.51
CA THR A 379 18.98 -26.23 23.31
C THR A 379 17.65 -25.86 22.62
N THR A 380 16.83 -25.09 23.30
CA THR A 380 15.62 -24.46 22.74
C THR A 380 15.78 -22.95 22.77
N LEU A 381 15.63 -22.32 21.61
CA LEU A 381 15.67 -20.88 21.45
C LEU A 381 14.28 -20.29 21.60
N PHE A 382 14.11 -19.31 22.48
CA PHE A 382 12.88 -18.53 22.59
C PHE A 382 12.90 -17.38 21.57
N LEU A 383 11.75 -17.15 20.94
CA LEU A 383 11.63 -16.21 19.83
C LEU A 383 10.55 -15.17 20.10
N ASP A 384 10.81 -13.95 19.69
CA ASP A 384 9.80 -12.89 19.53
C ASP A 384 9.70 -12.54 18.06
N LEU A 385 8.85 -13.25 17.31
CA LEU A 385 8.86 -13.26 15.86
C LEU A 385 7.45 -13.42 15.30
N THR A 386 7.07 -12.58 14.35
CA THR A 386 5.82 -12.72 13.62
C THR A 386 6.05 -13.52 12.33
N PHE A 387 5.26 -14.58 12.15
CA PHE A 387 5.36 -15.48 11.01
C PHE A 387 4.36 -15.07 9.92
N ILE A 388 4.87 -14.70 8.75
CA ILE A 388 4.06 -14.35 7.57
C ILE A 388 4.51 -15.23 6.41
N GLY A 389 3.56 -15.72 5.62
CA GLY A 389 3.87 -16.48 4.42
C GLY A 389 2.94 -16.15 3.27
N SER A 390 3.35 -16.53 2.08
CA SER A 390 2.52 -16.51 0.88
C SER A 390 2.32 -17.90 0.31
N CYS A 391 1.19 -18.12 -0.34
CA CYS A 391 0.96 -19.35 -1.13
C CYS A 391 -0.03 -19.09 -2.26
N ASN A 392 -0.05 -20.02 -3.21
CA ASN A 392 -1.00 -20.03 -4.31
C ASN A 392 -2.19 -20.94 -4.01
N ASP A 393 -3.33 -20.65 -4.58
CA ASP A 393 -4.56 -21.46 -4.44
C ASP A 393 -4.35 -22.93 -4.83
N ILE A 394 -3.56 -23.20 -5.87
CA ILE A 394 -3.29 -24.57 -6.34
C ILE A 394 -2.54 -25.37 -5.26
N HIS A 395 -1.47 -24.79 -4.71
CA HIS A 395 -0.69 -25.45 -3.67
C HIS A 395 -1.46 -25.58 -2.36
N LEU A 396 -2.30 -24.59 -2.03
CA LEU A 396 -3.19 -24.68 -0.86
C LEU A 396 -4.24 -25.78 -1.03
N ALA A 397 -4.81 -25.94 -2.21
CA ALA A 397 -5.75 -27.01 -2.52
C ALA A 397 -5.07 -28.39 -2.35
N ALA A 398 -3.89 -28.57 -2.95
CA ALA A 398 -3.11 -29.79 -2.80
C ALA A 398 -2.74 -30.07 -1.33
N PHE A 399 -2.34 -29.05 -0.58
CA PHE A 399 -2.00 -29.17 0.84
C PHE A 399 -3.19 -29.62 1.69
N ARG A 400 -4.40 -29.20 1.38
CA ARG A 400 -5.63 -29.58 2.09
C ARG A 400 -5.95 -31.07 2.00
N GLU A 401 -5.48 -31.75 0.96
CA GLU A 401 -5.67 -33.20 0.76
C GLU A 401 -4.66 -34.04 1.55
N ILE A 402 -3.61 -33.44 2.11
CA ILE A 402 -2.59 -34.15 2.89
C ILE A 402 -3.08 -34.32 4.33
N PRO A 403 -2.90 -35.49 4.97
CA PRO A 403 -3.33 -35.75 6.35
C PRO A 403 -2.77 -34.74 7.38
N ASP A 404 -1.53 -34.29 7.19
CA ASP A 404 -0.85 -33.31 8.06
C ASP A 404 -1.56 -31.94 8.08
N PHE A 405 -2.39 -31.62 7.06
CA PHE A 405 -3.15 -30.37 7.04
C PHE A 405 -3.99 -30.14 8.28
N GLN A 406 -4.58 -31.19 8.86
CA GLN A 406 -5.37 -31.07 10.08
C GLN A 406 -4.55 -30.53 11.26
N SER A 407 -3.27 -30.90 11.32
CA SER A 407 -2.34 -30.40 12.34
C SER A 407 -1.97 -28.91 12.10
N PHE A 408 -1.87 -28.49 10.86
CA PHE A 408 -1.58 -27.10 10.50
C PHE A 408 -2.79 -26.17 10.60
N LYS A 409 -4.01 -26.66 10.36
CA LYS A 409 -5.24 -25.88 10.27
C LYS A 409 -5.45 -24.94 11.47
N GLY A 410 -5.15 -25.39 12.67
CA GLY A 410 -5.28 -24.57 13.88
C GLY A 410 -4.19 -23.53 14.08
N ARG A 411 -3.08 -23.63 13.33
CA ARG A 411 -1.87 -22.80 13.45
C ARG A 411 -1.67 -21.83 12.28
N ILE A 412 -2.54 -21.89 11.30
CA ILE A 412 -2.51 -21.01 10.12
C ILE A 412 -3.75 -20.11 10.14
N GLU A 413 -3.53 -18.82 9.94
CA GLU A 413 -4.58 -17.86 9.66
C GLU A 413 -4.53 -17.47 8.19
N LEU A 414 -5.52 -17.91 7.43
CA LEU A 414 -5.58 -17.68 5.98
C LEU A 414 -6.20 -16.33 5.69
N VAL A 415 -5.46 -15.47 5.00
CA VAL A 415 -5.97 -14.23 4.43
C VAL A 415 -5.97 -14.33 2.92
N ARG A 416 -7.15 -14.21 2.33
CA ARG A 416 -7.33 -14.30 0.89
C ARG A 416 -6.97 -12.96 0.24
N VAL A 417 -6.18 -13.03 -0.84
CA VAL A 417 -5.71 -11.88 -1.63
C VAL A 417 -6.17 -12.07 -3.08
N PRO A 418 -7.38 -11.64 -3.46
CA PRO A 418 -7.89 -11.74 -4.82
C PRO A 418 -7.20 -10.75 -5.76
N PHE A 419 -7.41 -10.90 -7.06
CA PHE A 419 -7.15 -9.81 -8.00
C PHE A 419 -8.05 -8.60 -7.71
N ILE A 420 -7.58 -7.42 -8.02
CA ILE A 420 -8.34 -6.17 -7.91
C ILE A 420 -9.58 -6.26 -8.83
N LEU A 421 -10.76 -5.92 -8.29
CA LEU A 421 -12.03 -5.90 -9.02
C LEU A 421 -12.54 -4.47 -9.27
N ASP A 422 -11.81 -3.47 -8.77
CA ASP A 422 -12.08 -2.06 -9.00
C ASP A 422 -11.25 -1.55 -10.18
N VAL A 423 -11.95 -1.06 -11.21
CA VAL A 423 -11.34 -0.56 -12.44
C VAL A 423 -10.46 0.67 -12.18
N LEU A 424 -10.84 1.53 -11.23
CA LEU A 424 -10.11 2.77 -10.93
C LEU A 424 -8.75 2.46 -10.28
N HIS A 425 -8.69 1.49 -9.37
CA HIS A 425 -7.44 1.04 -8.75
C HIS A 425 -6.52 0.34 -9.76
N GLU A 426 -7.09 -0.52 -10.60
CA GLU A 426 -6.34 -1.22 -11.64
C GLU A 426 -5.81 -0.23 -12.69
N GLU A 427 -6.61 0.78 -13.06
CA GLU A 427 -6.18 1.86 -13.96
C GLU A 427 -5.02 2.67 -13.35
N ALA A 428 -5.09 3.00 -12.06
CA ALA A 428 -4.03 3.72 -11.36
C ALA A 428 -2.72 2.94 -11.38
N LEU A 429 -2.78 1.62 -11.12
CA LEU A 429 -1.63 0.72 -11.21
C LEU A 429 -1.02 0.72 -12.61
N TYR A 430 -1.84 0.60 -13.66
CA TYR A 430 -1.35 0.55 -15.04
C TYR A 430 -0.85 1.90 -15.54
N ARG A 431 -1.36 3.00 -15.02
CA ARG A 431 -0.87 4.35 -15.34
C ARG A 431 0.58 4.54 -14.87
N GLU A 432 0.96 4.02 -13.72
CA GLU A 432 2.37 4.02 -13.26
C GLU A 432 3.24 3.16 -14.17
N ARG A 433 2.82 1.94 -14.48
CA ARG A 433 3.56 1.05 -15.38
C ARG A 433 3.74 1.61 -16.78
N LEU A 434 2.73 2.27 -17.30
CA LEU A 434 2.80 2.93 -18.60
C LEU A 434 3.80 4.08 -18.61
N ARG A 435 3.90 4.86 -17.53
CA ARG A 435 4.89 5.95 -17.44
C ARG A 435 6.32 5.41 -17.54
N GLU A 436 6.59 4.29 -16.89
CA GLU A 436 7.89 3.61 -16.99
C GLU A 436 8.15 3.10 -18.43
N ALA A 437 7.15 2.45 -19.04
CA ALA A 437 7.26 1.85 -20.38
C ALA A 437 7.33 2.89 -21.52
N ALA A 438 6.61 3.99 -21.40
CA ALA A 438 6.54 5.03 -22.41
C ALA A 438 7.82 5.87 -22.50
N GLY A 439 8.57 5.99 -21.41
CA GLY A 439 9.73 6.87 -21.33
C GLY A 439 9.33 8.33 -21.54
N LYS A 440 9.80 8.93 -22.64
CA LYS A 440 9.48 10.34 -23.00
C LYS A 440 8.28 10.48 -23.95
N ARG A 441 7.70 9.37 -24.41
CA ARG A 441 6.58 9.42 -25.35
C ARG A 441 5.29 9.82 -24.65
N HIS A 442 4.44 10.51 -25.38
CA HIS A 442 3.10 10.83 -24.91
C HIS A 442 2.28 9.56 -24.73
N ILE A 443 1.50 9.49 -23.64
CA ILE A 443 0.52 8.44 -23.38
C ILE A 443 -0.86 9.04 -23.65
N ALA A 444 -1.56 8.51 -24.64
CA ALA A 444 -2.89 8.99 -24.97
C ALA A 444 -3.89 8.73 -23.82
N PRO A 445 -4.93 9.55 -23.67
CA PRO A 445 -6.01 9.32 -22.73
C PRO A 445 -6.59 7.92 -22.87
N HIS A 446 -7.09 7.38 -21.76
CA HIS A 446 -7.73 6.06 -21.67
C HIS A 446 -6.85 4.83 -21.95
N THR A 447 -5.55 4.99 -22.23
CA THR A 447 -4.66 3.85 -22.50
C THR A 447 -4.60 2.88 -21.31
N ALA A 448 -4.41 3.39 -20.08
CA ALA A 448 -4.44 2.58 -18.87
C ALA A 448 -5.84 2.01 -18.58
N TYR A 449 -6.88 2.82 -18.83
CA TYR A 449 -8.27 2.41 -18.61
C TYR A 449 -8.68 1.20 -19.44
N VAL A 450 -8.31 1.17 -20.73
CA VAL A 450 -8.62 0.03 -21.61
C VAL A 450 -8.03 -1.27 -21.09
N ALA A 451 -6.78 -1.24 -20.68
CA ALA A 451 -6.12 -2.41 -20.07
C ALA A 451 -6.80 -2.83 -18.76
N ALA A 452 -7.07 -1.86 -17.88
CA ALA A 452 -7.69 -2.10 -16.59
C ALA A 452 -9.10 -2.66 -16.71
N LEU A 453 -9.92 -2.06 -17.58
CA LEU A 453 -11.28 -2.52 -17.78
C LEU A 453 -11.29 -3.98 -18.27
N TRP A 454 -10.52 -4.31 -19.33
CA TRP A 454 -10.47 -5.68 -19.82
C TRP A 454 -9.97 -6.68 -18.78
N ALA A 455 -8.92 -6.34 -18.03
CA ALA A 455 -8.41 -7.17 -16.96
C ALA A 455 -9.47 -7.46 -15.89
N VAL A 456 -10.16 -6.41 -15.41
CA VAL A 456 -11.22 -6.55 -14.42
C VAL A 456 -12.39 -7.37 -14.96
N LEU A 457 -12.85 -7.12 -16.20
CA LEU A 457 -13.93 -7.90 -16.82
C LEU A 457 -13.57 -9.38 -16.94
N SER A 458 -12.30 -9.72 -17.23
CA SER A 458 -11.83 -11.11 -17.30
C SER A 458 -11.89 -11.85 -15.96
N ARG A 459 -11.90 -11.12 -14.83
CA ARG A 459 -11.94 -11.62 -13.45
C ARG A 459 -13.35 -11.78 -12.90
N MET A 460 -14.34 -11.18 -13.58
CA MET A 460 -15.72 -11.18 -13.14
C MET A 460 -16.35 -12.57 -13.28
N ARG A 461 -17.15 -12.92 -12.29
CA ARG A 461 -17.85 -14.18 -12.23
C ARG A 461 -19.36 -13.95 -12.29
N LYS A 462 -20.08 -14.89 -12.93
CA LYS A 462 -21.54 -14.86 -12.93
C LYS A 462 -22.07 -15.13 -11.51
N PRO A 463 -22.95 -14.25 -10.96
CA PRO A 463 -23.52 -14.43 -9.63
C PRO A 463 -24.45 -15.63 -9.56
N GLN A 464 -24.56 -16.25 -8.39
CA GLN A 464 -25.56 -17.29 -8.10
C GLN A 464 -26.83 -16.61 -7.59
N ILE A 465 -27.86 -16.63 -8.42
CA ILE A 465 -29.11 -15.91 -8.19
C ILE A 465 -29.93 -16.43 -7.01
N GLU A 466 -29.71 -17.69 -6.64
CA GLU A 466 -30.43 -18.37 -5.56
C GLU A 466 -30.21 -17.76 -4.17
N ARG A 467 -29.17 -16.96 -4.04
CA ARG A 467 -28.80 -16.26 -2.78
C ARG A 467 -29.54 -14.96 -2.56
N PHE A 468 -30.26 -14.49 -3.58
CA PHE A 468 -30.90 -13.19 -3.55
C PHE A 468 -32.43 -13.32 -3.52
N PRO A 469 -33.15 -12.31 -2.98
CA PRO A 469 -34.62 -12.28 -3.08
C PRO A 469 -35.10 -12.43 -4.52
N SER A 470 -36.25 -13.06 -4.74
CA SER A 470 -36.75 -13.38 -6.08
C SER A 470 -36.90 -12.15 -6.99
N THR A 471 -37.26 -10.99 -6.43
CA THR A 471 -37.39 -9.72 -7.15
C THR A 471 -36.01 -9.23 -7.68
N LEU A 472 -34.99 -9.41 -6.91
CA LEU A 472 -33.60 -8.98 -7.23
C LEU A 472 -32.88 -10.05 -8.07
N ALA A 473 -33.17 -11.33 -7.86
CA ALA A 473 -32.57 -12.46 -8.57
C ALA A 473 -32.67 -12.32 -10.10
N GLU A 474 -33.83 -11.85 -10.61
CA GLU A 474 -34.01 -11.60 -12.04
C GLU A 474 -33.08 -10.50 -12.57
N VAL A 475 -32.88 -9.44 -11.81
CA VAL A 475 -31.99 -8.32 -12.16
C VAL A 475 -30.55 -8.78 -12.14
N ILE A 476 -30.12 -9.41 -11.05
CA ILE A 476 -28.74 -9.91 -10.86
C ILE A 476 -28.38 -10.95 -11.93
N GLY A 477 -29.32 -11.83 -12.28
CA GLY A 477 -29.10 -12.84 -13.31
C GLY A 477 -28.84 -12.28 -14.72
N LYS A 478 -29.27 -11.03 -14.98
CA LYS A 478 -29.07 -10.32 -16.26
C LYS A 478 -27.83 -9.44 -16.29
N LEU A 479 -27.18 -9.19 -15.14
CA LEU A 479 -25.99 -8.37 -15.08
C LEU A 479 -24.87 -8.94 -15.96
N SER A 480 -24.31 -8.11 -16.83
CA SER A 480 -23.08 -8.42 -17.56
C SER A 480 -21.82 -8.21 -16.70
N PRO A 481 -20.66 -8.71 -17.12
CA PRO A 481 -19.39 -8.38 -16.46
C PRO A 481 -19.15 -6.87 -16.35
N LEU A 482 -19.55 -6.10 -17.36
CA LEU A 482 -19.41 -4.65 -17.37
C LEU A 482 -20.32 -3.99 -16.33
N ASP A 483 -21.57 -4.38 -16.24
CA ASP A 483 -22.49 -3.85 -15.21
C ASP A 483 -21.97 -4.09 -13.80
N LYS A 484 -21.43 -5.28 -13.53
CA LYS A 484 -20.81 -5.58 -12.23
C LYS A 484 -19.58 -4.73 -11.96
N ALA A 485 -18.70 -4.55 -12.96
CA ALA A 485 -17.51 -3.73 -12.80
C ALA A 485 -17.87 -2.27 -12.51
N GLU A 486 -18.91 -1.73 -13.16
CA GLU A 486 -19.41 -0.38 -12.90
C GLU A 486 -20.07 -0.25 -11.53
N LEU A 487 -20.86 -1.25 -11.12
CA LEU A 487 -21.44 -1.30 -9.78
C LEU A 487 -20.36 -1.29 -8.69
N TYR A 488 -19.29 -2.05 -8.87
CA TYR A 488 -18.21 -2.16 -7.88
C TYR A 488 -17.33 -0.92 -7.81
N SER A 489 -16.99 -0.32 -8.96
CA SER A 489 -16.07 0.79 -9.03
C SER A 489 -16.72 2.16 -8.79
N THR A 490 -17.95 2.36 -9.30
CA THR A 490 -18.63 3.66 -9.27
C THR A 490 -20.03 3.64 -8.66
N GLY A 491 -20.60 2.46 -8.40
CA GLY A 491 -21.99 2.31 -7.95
C GLY A 491 -23.02 2.55 -9.06
N GLN A 492 -22.58 2.67 -10.33
CA GLN A 492 -23.46 2.93 -11.43
C GLN A 492 -24.31 1.70 -11.75
N VAL A 493 -25.62 1.86 -11.65
CA VAL A 493 -26.58 0.82 -12.00
C VAL A 493 -26.88 0.80 -13.51
N PRO A 494 -27.26 -0.35 -14.10
CA PRO A 494 -27.63 -0.44 -15.52
C PRO A 494 -28.76 0.54 -15.86
N ARG A 495 -28.64 1.22 -17.01
CA ARG A 495 -29.59 2.27 -17.46
C ARG A 495 -31.00 1.75 -17.76
N GLU A 496 -31.13 0.47 -18.07
CA GLU A 496 -32.36 -0.17 -18.51
C GLU A 496 -33.30 -0.51 -17.35
N LEU A 497 -32.81 -0.37 -16.10
CA LEU A 497 -33.58 -0.70 -14.91
C LEU A 497 -34.61 0.41 -14.57
N THR A 498 -35.80 -0.03 -14.12
CA THR A 498 -36.77 0.90 -13.53
C THR A 498 -36.20 1.53 -12.26
N PRO A 499 -36.62 2.75 -11.87
CA PRO A 499 -36.08 3.44 -10.68
C PRO A 499 -36.15 2.62 -9.40
N ASP A 500 -37.20 1.80 -9.23
CA ASP A 500 -37.34 0.98 -8.02
C ASP A 500 -36.37 -0.20 -8.01
N ARG A 501 -36.20 -0.91 -9.14
CA ARG A 501 -35.19 -1.97 -9.28
C ARG A 501 -33.78 -1.45 -9.19
N ALA A 502 -33.51 -0.23 -9.71
CA ALA A 502 -32.21 0.42 -9.59
C ALA A 502 -31.87 0.72 -8.13
N ARG A 503 -32.83 1.22 -7.33
CA ARG A 503 -32.63 1.45 -5.89
C ARG A 503 -32.41 0.13 -5.13
N GLU A 504 -33.20 -0.89 -5.45
CA GLU A 504 -33.08 -2.22 -4.83
C GLU A 504 -31.69 -2.82 -5.11
N LEU A 505 -31.21 -2.76 -6.37
CA LEU A 505 -29.87 -3.23 -6.73
C LEU A 505 -28.77 -2.42 -6.01
N ALA A 506 -28.89 -1.10 -5.96
CA ALA A 506 -27.93 -0.24 -5.28
C ALA A 506 -27.82 -0.54 -3.77
N ALA A 507 -28.94 -0.88 -3.12
CA ALA A 507 -28.94 -1.26 -1.70
C ALA A 507 -28.23 -2.60 -1.42
N HIS A 508 -28.12 -3.49 -2.44
CA HIS A 508 -27.55 -4.83 -2.31
C HIS A 508 -26.18 -5.00 -2.99
N ILE A 509 -25.50 -3.91 -3.37
CA ILE A 509 -24.14 -3.99 -3.96
C ILE A 509 -23.19 -4.71 -3.01
N LYS A 510 -23.30 -4.47 -1.71
CA LYS A 510 -22.49 -5.12 -0.69
C LYS A 510 -22.68 -6.64 -0.67
N ASP A 511 -23.93 -7.10 -0.76
CA ASP A 511 -24.25 -8.53 -0.76
C ASP A 511 -23.72 -9.19 -2.05
N LEU A 512 -23.80 -8.48 -3.18
CA LEU A 512 -23.27 -8.95 -4.45
C LEU A 512 -21.72 -9.03 -4.42
N TRP A 513 -21.06 -8.06 -3.79
CA TRP A 513 -19.61 -8.06 -3.62
C TRP A 513 -19.13 -9.26 -2.81
N HIS A 514 -19.82 -9.61 -1.74
CA HIS A 514 -19.47 -10.73 -0.85
C HIS A 514 -20.05 -12.08 -1.25
N GLU A 515 -20.82 -12.12 -2.33
CA GLU A 515 -21.57 -13.32 -2.77
C GLU A 515 -20.67 -14.56 -2.90
N SER A 516 -19.50 -14.39 -3.48
CA SER A 516 -18.59 -15.50 -3.78
C SER A 516 -17.53 -15.78 -2.69
N ASP A 517 -17.54 -15.08 -1.57
CA ASP A 517 -16.50 -15.19 -0.52
C ASP A 517 -16.35 -16.61 0.05
N THR A 518 -17.42 -17.38 0.05
CA THR A 518 -17.41 -18.76 0.57
C THR A 518 -17.10 -19.81 -0.51
N TYR A 519 -16.96 -19.41 -1.78
CA TYR A 519 -16.79 -20.36 -2.87
C TYR A 519 -15.35 -20.82 -3.04
N PRO A 520 -15.10 -22.06 -3.47
CA PRO A 520 -13.77 -22.52 -3.86
C PRO A 520 -13.16 -21.64 -4.98
N ILE A 521 -14.00 -21.30 -5.97
CA ILE A 521 -13.64 -20.36 -7.04
C ILE A 521 -14.37 -19.04 -6.74
N TYR A 522 -13.75 -18.16 -6.02
CA TYR A 522 -14.25 -16.83 -5.67
C TYR A 522 -13.97 -15.82 -6.80
N GLU A 523 -14.67 -14.71 -6.81
CA GLU A 523 -14.49 -13.63 -7.78
C GLU A 523 -13.11 -12.98 -7.61
N GLY A 524 -12.40 -12.74 -8.71
CA GLY A 524 -11.01 -12.28 -8.67
C GLY A 524 -9.96 -13.38 -8.40
N ARG A 525 -10.34 -14.66 -8.40
CA ARG A 525 -9.39 -15.77 -8.33
C ARG A 525 -8.77 -16.10 -9.69
N VAL A 526 -9.55 -16.05 -10.74
CA VAL A 526 -9.15 -16.40 -12.10
C VAL A 526 -9.39 -15.20 -13.02
N GLY A 527 -8.51 -14.97 -13.98
CA GLY A 527 -8.56 -13.86 -14.93
C GLY A 527 -7.15 -13.34 -15.24
N ALA A 528 -7.06 -12.31 -16.07
CA ALA A 528 -5.79 -11.69 -16.42
C ALA A 528 -5.11 -11.08 -15.20
N SER A 529 -3.88 -11.47 -14.93
CA SER A 529 -3.09 -10.92 -13.85
C SER A 529 -2.46 -9.57 -14.22
N PRO A 530 -2.13 -8.71 -13.26
CA PRO A 530 -1.38 -7.48 -13.52
C PRO A 530 -0.02 -7.72 -14.21
N ARG A 531 0.61 -8.88 -13.99
CA ARG A 531 1.89 -9.23 -14.65
C ARG A 531 1.70 -9.50 -16.14
N GLU A 532 0.65 -10.20 -16.53
CA GLU A 532 0.29 -10.45 -17.93
C GLU A 532 -0.07 -9.15 -18.63
N MET A 533 -0.86 -8.31 -17.96
CA MET A 533 -1.21 -7.01 -18.49
C MET A 533 0.00 -6.06 -18.62
N GLN A 534 0.98 -6.16 -17.74
CA GLN A 534 2.24 -5.43 -17.89
C GLN A 534 2.96 -5.84 -19.20
N GLY A 535 2.95 -7.11 -19.55
CA GLY A 535 3.45 -7.60 -20.84
C GLY A 535 2.72 -6.96 -22.01
N VAL A 536 1.39 -6.92 -21.97
CA VAL A 536 0.54 -6.25 -22.98
C VAL A 536 0.88 -4.77 -23.11
N LEU A 537 1.01 -4.06 -21.98
CA LEU A 537 1.34 -2.63 -21.98
C LEU A 537 2.74 -2.34 -22.53
N LEU A 538 3.72 -3.16 -22.19
CA LEU A 538 5.08 -3.07 -22.74
C LEU A 538 5.10 -3.33 -24.26
N SER A 539 4.39 -4.35 -24.72
CA SER A 539 4.25 -4.67 -26.15
C SER A 539 3.54 -3.53 -26.87
N ALA A 540 2.44 -3.03 -26.36
CA ALA A 540 1.72 -1.91 -26.96
C ALA A 540 2.59 -0.63 -27.03
N ALA A 541 3.42 -0.39 -26.02
CA ALA A 541 4.37 0.70 -26.03
C ALA A 541 5.51 0.49 -27.03
N ALA A 542 6.03 -0.73 -27.16
CA ALA A 542 7.16 -1.04 -28.05
C ALA A 542 6.73 -1.19 -29.54
N ILE A 543 5.75 -2.06 -29.81
CA ILE A 543 5.27 -2.36 -31.16
C ILE A 543 4.44 -1.19 -31.71
N GLY A 544 3.64 -0.57 -30.88
CA GLY A 544 2.88 0.64 -31.21
C GLY A 544 3.77 1.78 -31.71
N ALA A 545 5.06 1.83 -31.32
CA ALA A 545 6.01 2.85 -31.76
C ALA A 545 6.29 2.81 -33.28
N SER A 546 6.04 1.71 -33.97
CA SER A 546 6.13 1.63 -35.43
C SER A 546 4.91 2.24 -36.14
N ARG A 547 3.77 2.37 -35.45
CA ARG A 547 2.49 2.85 -35.99
C ARG A 547 2.07 4.19 -35.43
N TYR A 548 2.45 4.48 -34.18
CA TYR A 548 2.06 5.69 -33.47
C TYR A 548 3.28 6.34 -32.79
N ASP A 549 3.41 7.66 -32.89
CA ASP A 549 4.46 8.41 -32.16
C ASP A 549 4.18 8.54 -30.65
N TYR A 550 3.07 7.96 -30.20
CA TYR A 550 2.59 7.96 -28.81
C TYR A 550 2.10 6.56 -28.41
N VAL A 551 1.86 6.35 -27.13
CA VAL A 551 1.27 5.08 -26.63
C VAL A 551 -0.25 5.15 -26.77
N SER A 552 -0.79 4.33 -27.66
CA SER A 552 -2.20 4.37 -28.09
C SER A 552 -3.07 3.34 -27.34
N PRO A 553 -4.29 3.70 -26.90
CA PRO A 553 -5.25 2.73 -26.38
C PRO A 553 -5.69 1.70 -27.45
N LEU A 554 -5.63 2.06 -28.74
CA LEU A 554 -5.91 1.11 -29.82
C LEU A 554 -4.83 0.05 -29.92
N ALA A 555 -3.55 0.41 -29.74
CA ALA A 555 -2.46 -0.55 -29.68
C ALA A 555 -2.62 -1.52 -28.50
N VAL A 556 -3.09 -1.04 -27.35
CA VAL A 556 -3.39 -1.92 -26.21
C VAL A 556 -4.51 -2.89 -26.54
N LEU A 557 -5.58 -2.46 -27.22
CA LEU A 557 -6.65 -3.36 -27.69
C LEU A 557 -6.13 -4.43 -28.66
N ASP A 558 -5.27 -4.05 -29.59
CA ASP A 558 -4.67 -4.98 -30.57
C ASP A 558 -3.82 -6.04 -29.81
N GLU A 559 -2.99 -5.63 -28.86
CA GLU A 559 -2.19 -6.55 -28.04
C GLU A 559 -3.05 -7.48 -27.14
N ILE A 560 -4.16 -6.99 -26.63
CA ILE A 560 -5.13 -7.84 -25.88
C ILE A 560 -5.74 -8.89 -26.84
N VAL A 561 -6.04 -8.53 -28.10
CA VAL A 561 -6.50 -9.50 -29.10
C VAL A 561 -5.44 -10.59 -29.34
N GLU A 562 -4.17 -10.20 -29.44
CA GLU A 562 -3.06 -11.17 -29.58
C GLU A 562 -2.93 -12.06 -28.33
N LEU A 563 -3.07 -11.51 -27.13
CA LEU A 563 -3.10 -12.28 -25.88
C LEU A 563 -4.24 -13.32 -25.92
N CYS A 564 -5.44 -12.94 -26.35
CA CYS A 564 -6.61 -13.82 -26.43
C CYS A 564 -6.43 -15.01 -27.40
N LYS A 565 -5.43 -15.00 -28.28
CA LYS A 565 -5.09 -16.12 -29.15
C LYS A 565 -4.25 -17.19 -28.43
N GLN A 566 -3.61 -16.84 -27.33
CA GLN A 566 -2.65 -17.69 -26.62
C GLN A 566 -3.34 -18.61 -25.60
N THR A 567 -4.41 -19.28 -25.99
CA THR A 567 -5.24 -20.12 -25.10
C THR A 567 -4.48 -21.32 -24.52
N SER A 568 -3.41 -21.79 -25.19
CA SER A 568 -2.57 -22.87 -24.66
C SER A 568 -1.72 -22.44 -23.46
N LEU A 569 -1.34 -21.17 -23.40
CA LEU A 569 -0.46 -20.62 -22.37
C LEU A 569 -1.23 -20.14 -21.14
N TYR A 570 -2.38 -19.49 -21.34
CA TYR A 570 -3.15 -18.86 -20.26
C TYR A 570 -4.39 -19.67 -19.92
N GLU A 571 -4.42 -20.22 -18.70
CA GLU A 571 -5.51 -21.08 -18.22
C GLU A 571 -6.85 -20.35 -18.18
N PHE A 572 -6.88 -19.07 -17.80
CA PHE A 572 -8.11 -18.31 -17.71
C PHE A 572 -8.82 -18.14 -19.06
N LEU A 573 -8.09 -18.17 -20.18
CA LEU A 573 -8.66 -18.10 -21.53
C LEU A 573 -9.41 -19.38 -21.96
N ARG A 574 -9.24 -20.47 -21.19
CA ARG A 574 -9.92 -21.76 -21.43
C ARG A 574 -11.18 -21.97 -20.64
N GLN A 575 -11.58 -20.97 -19.85
CA GLN A 575 -12.82 -21.03 -19.11
C GLN A 575 -14.04 -21.11 -20.06
N ASP A 576 -15.03 -21.91 -19.68
CA ASP A 576 -16.27 -21.99 -20.42
C ASP A 576 -17.03 -20.67 -20.41
N VAL A 577 -17.48 -20.24 -21.58
CA VAL A 577 -18.31 -19.05 -21.72
C VAL A 577 -19.64 -19.25 -21.02
N GLN A 578 -20.01 -18.31 -20.13
CA GLN A 578 -21.26 -18.35 -19.40
C GLN A 578 -22.28 -17.32 -19.92
N PRO A 579 -23.57 -17.58 -19.72
CA PRO A 579 -24.61 -16.62 -20.09
C PRO A 579 -24.39 -15.23 -19.48
N GLY A 580 -24.62 -14.19 -20.26
CA GLY A 580 -24.32 -12.81 -19.88
C GLY A 580 -22.97 -12.31 -20.37
N GLY A 581 -22.19 -13.15 -21.09
CA GLY A 581 -20.90 -12.80 -21.68
C GLY A 581 -19.72 -12.98 -20.73
N TYR A 582 -19.91 -13.66 -19.60
CA TYR A 582 -18.82 -13.99 -18.68
C TYR A 582 -17.86 -14.99 -19.33
N HIS A 583 -16.57 -14.76 -19.17
CA HIS A 583 -15.47 -15.56 -19.72
C HIS A 583 -15.39 -15.59 -21.26
N ASP A 584 -16.17 -14.77 -21.96
CA ASP A 584 -16.03 -14.56 -23.40
C ASP A 584 -14.98 -13.48 -23.67
N HIS A 585 -13.71 -13.83 -23.42
CA HIS A 585 -12.60 -12.88 -23.43
C HIS A 585 -12.45 -12.10 -24.74
N LYS A 586 -12.81 -12.71 -25.88
CA LYS A 586 -12.80 -12.04 -27.20
C LYS A 586 -13.92 -11.01 -27.32
N LYS A 587 -15.13 -11.36 -26.89
CA LYS A 587 -16.27 -10.44 -26.88
C LYS A 587 -16.05 -9.32 -25.88
N LEU A 588 -15.38 -9.58 -24.77
CA LEU A 588 -15.02 -8.53 -23.79
C LEU A 588 -14.11 -7.47 -24.42
N VAL A 589 -13.27 -7.79 -25.41
CA VAL A 589 -12.46 -6.78 -26.14
C VAL A 589 -13.39 -5.79 -26.88
N GLU A 590 -14.45 -6.29 -27.52
CA GLU A 590 -15.41 -5.42 -28.20
C GLU A 590 -16.21 -4.56 -27.22
N VAL A 591 -16.56 -5.10 -26.06
CA VAL A 591 -17.19 -4.34 -24.96
C VAL A 591 -16.29 -3.20 -24.51
N VAL A 592 -15.01 -3.48 -24.28
CA VAL A 592 -14.03 -2.46 -23.88
C VAL A 592 -13.81 -1.43 -24.97
N ARG A 593 -13.73 -1.85 -26.23
CA ARG A 593 -13.66 -0.96 -27.40
C ARG A 593 -14.87 -0.03 -27.45
N GLY A 594 -16.07 -0.56 -27.26
CA GLY A 594 -17.28 0.23 -27.19
C GLY A 594 -17.20 1.30 -26.10
N ARG A 595 -16.77 0.91 -24.90
CA ARG A 595 -16.63 1.85 -23.77
C ARG A 595 -15.53 2.89 -23.97
N LEU A 596 -14.43 2.53 -24.64
CA LEU A 596 -13.41 3.50 -25.04
C LEU A 596 -14.03 4.58 -25.94
N PHE A 597 -14.77 4.15 -26.98
CA PHE A 597 -15.41 5.09 -27.91
C PHE A 597 -16.56 5.87 -27.28
N ASP A 598 -17.27 5.33 -26.27
CA ASP A 598 -18.25 6.09 -25.48
C ASP A 598 -17.57 7.28 -24.78
N ARG A 599 -16.43 7.04 -24.11
CA ARG A 599 -15.68 8.10 -23.43
C ARG A 599 -15.13 9.14 -24.40
N ILE A 600 -14.52 8.69 -25.48
CA ILE A 600 -14.00 9.61 -26.53
C ILE A 600 -15.14 10.44 -27.12
N ASP A 601 -16.29 9.83 -27.38
CA ASP A 601 -17.46 10.52 -27.93
C ASP A 601 -17.99 11.60 -26.98
N ASP A 602 -18.11 11.28 -25.68
CA ASP A 602 -18.49 12.24 -24.65
C ASP A 602 -17.51 13.45 -24.60
N GLU A 603 -16.20 13.18 -24.66
CA GLU A 603 -15.16 14.23 -24.64
C GLU A 603 -15.15 15.08 -25.90
N VAL A 604 -15.30 14.44 -27.06
CA VAL A 604 -15.35 15.14 -28.36
C VAL A 604 -16.62 15.97 -28.44
N ARG A 605 -17.76 15.44 -28.04
CA ARG A 605 -19.04 16.21 -28.01
C ARG A 605 -18.94 17.40 -27.07
N ALA A 606 -18.33 17.23 -25.90
CA ALA A 606 -18.11 18.30 -24.94
C ALA A 606 -17.18 19.39 -25.52
N SER A 607 -16.17 18.98 -26.31
CA SER A 607 -15.21 19.90 -26.91
C SER A 607 -15.76 20.65 -28.13
N VAL A 608 -16.60 19.98 -28.93
CA VAL A 608 -17.23 20.55 -30.13
C VAL A 608 -18.55 21.27 -29.81
N GLY A 609 -19.20 20.83 -28.73
CA GLY A 609 -20.46 21.46 -28.29
C GLY A 609 -20.23 22.90 -27.84
N LEU A 610 -21.01 23.83 -28.43
CA LEU A 610 -20.97 25.27 -28.16
C LEU A 610 -21.38 25.68 -26.74
N VAL A 611 -21.60 24.70 -25.84
CA VAL A 611 -22.10 24.93 -24.49
C VAL A 611 -21.16 24.24 -23.51
N GLU A 612 -20.45 25.03 -22.71
CA GLU A 612 -19.66 24.54 -21.60
C GLU A 612 -20.52 23.75 -20.65
N GLU A 613 -19.96 22.72 -20.04
CA GLU A 613 -20.58 21.95 -18.94
C GLU A 613 -21.21 22.86 -17.88
N SER A 614 -20.66 24.06 -17.73
CA SER A 614 -21.16 25.14 -16.89
C SER A 614 -22.54 25.68 -17.30
N GLU A 615 -22.99 25.54 -18.54
CA GLU A 615 -24.29 26.10 -18.94
C GLU A 615 -25.48 25.22 -18.52
N TYR A 616 -25.44 23.93 -18.79
CA TYR A 616 -26.54 23.10 -18.29
C TYR A 616 -26.46 22.89 -16.77
N ALA A 617 -25.28 22.95 -16.16
CA ALA A 617 -25.16 23.04 -14.71
C ALA A 617 -25.82 24.34 -14.19
N ARG A 618 -25.57 25.49 -14.82
CA ARG A 618 -26.26 26.75 -14.50
C ARG A 618 -27.76 26.72 -14.75
N VAL A 619 -28.20 26.08 -15.84
CA VAL A 619 -29.63 25.88 -16.10
C VAL A 619 -30.26 25.01 -15.01
N PHE A 620 -29.57 23.95 -14.58
CA PHE A 620 -30.05 23.07 -13.52
C PHE A 620 -30.01 23.76 -12.14
N GLU A 621 -28.97 24.49 -11.79
CA GLU A 621 -28.92 25.29 -10.56
C GLU A 621 -30.03 26.35 -10.52
N ARG A 622 -30.25 27.01 -11.66
CA ARG A 622 -31.36 27.95 -11.78
C ARG A 622 -32.71 27.25 -11.62
N TYR A 623 -32.90 26.07 -12.20
CA TYR A 623 -34.09 25.24 -12.01
C TYR A 623 -34.28 24.92 -10.51
N ILE A 624 -33.27 24.41 -9.83
CA ILE A 624 -33.34 24.12 -8.39
C ILE A 624 -33.72 25.36 -7.57
N THR A 625 -33.12 26.51 -7.90
CA THR A 625 -33.42 27.78 -7.24
C THR A 625 -34.89 28.16 -7.41
N HIS A 626 -35.43 28.08 -8.60
CA HIS A 626 -36.84 28.37 -8.87
C HIS A 626 -37.79 27.36 -8.20
N VAL A 627 -37.43 26.07 -8.16
CA VAL A 627 -38.17 25.03 -7.44
C VAL A 627 -38.21 25.32 -5.94
N MET A 628 -37.06 25.66 -5.34
CA MET A 628 -36.98 25.97 -3.91
C MET A 628 -37.86 27.17 -3.53
N HIS A 629 -37.79 28.27 -4.30
CA HIS A 629 -38.60 29.46 -4.07
C HIS A 629 -40.08 29.22 -4.37
N GLY A 630 -40.39 28.41 -5.39
CA GLY A 630 -41.76 28.04 -5.72
C GLY A 630 -42.47 27.26 -4.58
N ILE A 631 -41.77 26.29 -3.97
CA ILE A 631 -42.33 25.55 -2.83
C ILE A 631 -42.48 26.42 -1.60
N LYS A 632 -41.55 27.35 -1.37
CA LYS A 632 -41.61 28.34 -0.25
C LYS A 632 -42.59 29.46 -0.50
N LYS A 633 -43.17 29.58 -1.71
CA LYS A 633 -43.99 30.72 -2.15
C LYS A 633 -43.27 32.07 -2.03
N GLU A 634 -41.97 32.06 -2.28
CA GLU A 634 -41.10 33.25 -2.24
C GLU A 634 -40.77 33.70 -3.66
N LYS A 635 -40.48 35.00 -3.83
CA LYS A 635 -40.05 35.54 -5.13
C LYS A 635 -38.56 35.30 -5.36
N VAL A 636 -38.18 35.04 -6.61
CA VAL A 636 -36.80 34.84 -7.05
C VAL A 636 -36.22 36.18 -7.52
N ARG A 637 -34.99 36.49 -7.11
CA ARG A 637 -34.28 37.66 -7.62
C ARG A 637 -33.79 37.40 -9.05
N ASN A 638 -34.30 38.17 -9.98
CA ASN A 638 -33.85 38.14 -11.36
C ASN A 638 -32.45 38.77 -11.49
N VAL A 639 -31.46 37.96 -11.89
CA VAL A 639 -30.05 38.39 -11.94
C VAL A 639 -29.81 39.46 -12.97
N GLN A 640 -30.63 39.53 -14.05
CA GLN A 640 -30.46 40.50 -15.13
C GLN A 640 -31.13 41.84 -14.83
N THR A 641 -32.32 41.84 -14.22
CA THR A 641 -33.10 43.04 -13.99
C THR A 641 -33.03 43.54 -12.51
N GLY A 642 -32.49 42.72 -11.58
CA GLY A 642 -32.44 43.01 -10.18
C GLY A 642 -33.81 42.99 -9.44
N ARG A 643 -34.90 42.74 -10.17
CA ARG A 643 -36.28 42.70 -9.64
C ARG A 643 -36.61 41.35 -8.97
N MET A 644 -37.59 41.34 -8.11
CA MET A 644 -38.15 40.15 -7.49
C MET A 644 -39.33 39.67 -8.30
N ASP A 645 -39.10 38.58 -9.09
CA ASP A 645 -40.10 37.99 -9.97
C ASP A 645 -40.67 36.70 -9.35
N ASP A 646 -41.85 36.25 -9.79
CA ASP A 646 -42.38 34.96 -9.41
C ASP A 646 -41.56 33.84 -10.03
N PRO A 647 -41.48 32.63 -9.42
CA PRO A 647 -40.79 31.48 -10.02
C PRO A 647 -41.24 31.20 -11.44
N ASP A 648 -40.29 31.01 -12.35
CA ASP A 648 -40.56 30.80 -13.79
C ASP A 648 -41.06 29.35 -14.04
N GLU A 649 -42.40 29.18 -13.98
CA GLU A 649 -43.06 27.91 -14.27
C GLU A 649 -42.82 27.39 -15.68
N GLY A 650 -42.60 28.28 -16.65
CA GLY A 650 -42.31 27.92 -18.04
C GLY A 650 -40.97 27.19 -18.16
N MET A 651 -39.94 27.80 -17.58
CA MET A 651 -38.59 27.22 -17.52
C MET A 651 -38.59 25.90 -16.74
N MET A 652 -39.28 25.84 -15.57
CA MET A 652 -39.34 24.61 -14.79
C MET A 652 -40.00 23.47 -15.58
N LYS A 653 -41.11 23.71 -16.26
CA LYS A 653 -41.77 22.72 -17.12
C LYS A 653 -40.93 22.29 -18.30
N GLU A 654 -40.14 23.19 -18.86
CA GLU A 654 -39.22 22.85 -19.98
C GLU A 654 -38.11 21.90 -19.54
N VAL A 655 -37.48 22.16 -18.38
CA VAL A 655 -36.47 21.27 -17.79
C VAL A 655 -37.08 19.91 -17.42
N GLU A 656 -38.26 19.89 -16.80
CA GLU A 656 -38.97 18.65 -16.43
C GLU A 656 -39.34 17.82 -17.65
N ARG A 657 -39.77 18.45 -18.74
CA ARG A 657 -40.05 17.77 -20.03
C ARG A 657 -38.75 17.21 -20.62
N THR A 658 -37.66 17.96 -20.53
CA THR A 658 -36.35 17.53 -21.02
C THR A 658 -35.81 16.34 -20.22
N LEU A 659 -36.10 16.27 -18.94
CA LEU A 659 -35.76 15.14 -18.06
C LEU A 659 -36.71 13.94 -18.16
N GLU A 660 -37.74 14.03 -19.02
CA GLU A 660 -38.75 12.98 -19.23
C GLU A 660 -39.41 12.51 -17.93
N ILE A 661 -39.79 13.46 -17.06
CA ILE A 661 -40.36 13.14 -15.77
C ILE A 661 -41.76 12.54 -15.95
N THR A 662 -41.89 11.27 -15.54
CA THR A 662 -43.14 10.54 -15.52
C THR A 662 -43.78 10.67 -14.14
N GLY A 663 -44.84 11.46 -14.02
CA GLY A 663 -45.56 11.67 -12.75
C GLY A 663 -45.97 13.14 -12.53
N ARG A 664 -46.44 13.44 -11.31
CA ARG A 664 -46.77 14.82 -10.95
C ARG A 664 -45.51 15.64 -10.77
N PRO A 665 -45.36 16.76 -11.45
CA PRO A 665 -44.15 17.63 -11.31
C PRO A 665 -43.90 18.06 -9.87
N GLU A 666 -44.95 18.26 -9.09
CA GLU A 666 -44.87 18.68 -7.69
C GLU A 666 -44.20 17.64 -6.80
N ASP A 667 -44.52 16.34 -6.99
CA ASP A 667 -43.95 15.23 -6.23
C ASP A 667 -42.42 15.10 -6.55
N PHE A 668 -42.08 15.29 -7.81
CA PHE A 668 -40.69 15.30 -8.25
C PHE A 668 -39.91 16.47 -7.61
N ARG A 669 -40.49 17.70 -7.66
CA ARG A 669 -39.87 18.89 -7.05
C ARG A 669 -39.65 18.70 -5.53
N GLN A 670 -40.64 18.12 -4.83
CA GLN A 670 -40.50 17.80 -3.40
C GLN A 670 -39.41 16.77 -3.14
N SER A 671 -39.31 15.74 -3.96
CA SER A 671 -38.27 14.70 -3.81
C SER A 671 -36.87 15.26 -3.95
N MET A 672 -36.68 16.26 -4.84
CA MET A 672 -35.40 16.92 -5.02
C MET A 672 -34.99 17.75 -3.79
N ILE A 673 -35.94 18.45 -3.18
CA ILE A 673 -35.64 19.21 -1.94
C ILE A 673 -35.33 18.26 -0.79
N ALA A 674 -36.06 17.14 -0.69
CA ALA A 674 -35.76 16.11 0.31
C ALA A 674 -34.35 15.54 0.16
N LYS A 675 -33.87 15.32 -1.08
CA LYS A 675 -32.49 14.89 -1.35
C LYS A 675 -31.44 15.93 -0.92
N ILE A 676 -31.69 17.22 -1.20
CA ILE A 676 -30.79 18.30 -0.76
C ILE A 676 -30.76 18.36 0.77
N GLY A 677 -31.94 18.21 1.42
CA GLY A 677 -32.05 18.17 2.88
C GLY A 677 -31.29 17.02 3.51
N ALA A 678 -31.43 15.80 2.95
CA ALA A 678 -30.71 14.62 3.40
C ALA A 678 -29.18 14.81 3.27
N TRP A 679 -28.73 15.27 2.11
CA TRP A 679 -27.31 15.56 1.90
C TRP A 679 -26.75 16.58 2.89
N SER A 680 -27.50 17.63 3.18
CA SER A 680 -27.10 18.68 4.12
C SER A 680 -27.04 18.20 5.58
N LEU A 681 -27.80 17.16 5.94
CA LEU A 681 -27.73 16.52 7.27
C LEU A 681 -26.44 15.71 7.43
N ASP A 682 -26.02 15.03 6.35
CA ASP A 682 -24.79 14.22 6.34
C ASP A 682 -23.53 15.08 6.24
N HIS A 683 -23.62 16.28 5.61
CA HIS A 683 -22.48 17.18 5.34
C HIS A 683 -22.67 18.54 6.08
N ARG A 684 -22.77 18.50 7.39
CA ARG A 684 -23.02 19.72 8.22
C ARG A 684 -21.97 20.79 7.99
N GLY A 685 -22.43 21.99 7.60
CA GLY A 685 -21.58 23.17 7.39
C GLY A 685 -20.98 23.32 5.99
N GLN A 686 -21.25 22.39 5.09
CA GLN A 686 -20.86 22.48 3.68
C GLN A 686 -22.01 22.99 2.83
N LYS A 687 -21.68 23.73 1.75
CA LYS A 687 -22.71 24.12 0.76
C LYS A 687 -23.05 22.91 -0.12
N PRO A 688 -24.34 22.64 -0.40
CA PRO A 688 -24.74 21.56 -1.28
C PRO A 688 -24.16 21.72 -2.69
N VAL A 689 -23.45 20.69 -3.16
CA VAL A 689 -22.89 20.65 -4.52
C VAL A 689 -23.88 19.91 -5.42
N MET A 690 -24.58 20.66 -6.27
CA MET A 690 -25.70 20.11 -7.08
C MET A 690 -25.24 19.05 -8.08
N SER A 691 -23.99 19.12 -8.57
CA SER A 691 -23.41 18.12 -9.47
C SER A 691 -23.20 16.75 -8.78
N GLU A 692 -22.94 16.73 -7.48
CA GLU A 692 -22.80 15.48 -6.71
C GLU A 692 -24.17 14.90 -6.37
N ILE A 693 -25.09 15.75 -5.88
CA ILE A 693 -26.44 15.30 -5.44
C ILE A 693 -27.29 14.79 -6.60
N PHE A 694 -27.12 15.39 -7.79
CA PHE A 694 -27.98 15.16 -8.97
C PHE A 694 -27.18 14.78 -10.23
N SER A 695 -26.07 14.07 -10.08
CA SER A 695 -25.21 13.65 -11.20
C SER A 695 -25.99 12.94 -12.32
N ASP A 696 -26.97 12.10 -11.97
CA ASP A 696 -27.82 11.38 -12.96
C ASP A 696 -28.75 12.31 -13.73
N LEU A 697 -29.33 13.30 -13.07
CA LEU A 697 -30.22 14.26 -13.72
C LEU A 697 -29.46 15.23 -14.62
N LEU A 698 -28.28 15.65 -14.18
CA LEU A 698 -27.38 16.47 -15.00
C LEU A 698 -26.92 15.72 -16.25
N ARG A 699 -26.64 14.42 -16.12
CA ARG A 699 -26.30 13.56 -17.26
C ARG A 699 -27.45 13.45 -18.24
N LYS A 700 -28.68 13.21 -17.78
CA LYS A 700 -29.88 13.17 -18.63
C LYS A 700 -30.12 14.49 -19.35
N LEU A 701 -29.95 15.61 -18.65
CA LEU A 701 -30.09 16.95 -19.23
C LEU A 701 -29.06 17.19 -20.34
N ARG A 702 -27.82 16.77 -20.12
CA ARG A 702 -26.73 16.80 -21.08
C ARG A 702 -27.04 15.93 -22.31
N ASP A 703 -27.48 14.71 -22.12
CA ASP A 703 -27.78 13.77 -23.19
C ASP A 703 -28.96 14.30 -24.06
N ALA A 704 -29.99 14.87 -23.45
CA ALA A 704 -31.10 15.52 -24.16
C ALA A 704 -30.67 16.77 -24.95
N TYR A 705 -29.71 17.54 -24.40
CA TYR A 705 -29.11 18.67 -25.12
C TYR A 705 -28.35 18.18 -26.37
N PHE A 706 -27.56 17.13 -26.24
CA PHE A 706 -26.81 16.56 -27.36
C PHE A 706 -27.76 16.00 -28.45
N GLU A 707 -28.85 15.36 -28.10
CA GLU A 707 -29.82 14.90 -29.09
C GLU A 707 -30.47 16.07 -29.86
N ARG A 708 -30.82 17.17 -29.18
CA ARG A 708 -31.35 18.38 -29.84
C ARG A 708 -30.35 18.99 -30.83
N HIS A 709 -29.05 18.94 -30.52
CA HIS A 709 -28.00 19.57 -31.35
C HIS A 709 -27.22 18.57 -32.21
N LYS A 710 -27.70 17.35 -32.33
CA LYS A 710 -27.02 16.22 -33.00
C LYS A 710 -26.42 16.56 -34.36
N LYS A 711 -27.17 17.26 -35.24
CA LYS A 711 -26.71 17.65 -36.57
C LYS A 711 -25.55 18.67 -36.53
N THR A 712 -25.63 19.61 -35.60
CA THR A 712 -24.59 20.65 -35.44
C THR A 712 -23.33 20.04 -34.88
N ILE A 713 -23.45 19.14 -33.90
CA ILE A 713 -22.34 18.41 -33.27
C ILE A 713 -21.69 17.48 -34.30
N ALA A 714 -22.47 16.69 -35.05
CA ALA A 714 -21.93 15.82 -36.09
C ALA A 714 -21.15 16.61 -37.17
N LYS A 715 -21.63 17.79 -37.55
CA LYS A 715 -20.90 18.70 -38.45
C LYS A 715 -19.59 19.19 -37.83
N GLY A 716 -19.63 19.62 -36.55
CA GLY A 716 -18.46 20.05 -35.81
C GLY A 716 -17.39 18.94 -35.64
N ILE A 717 -17.82 17.70 -35.40
CA ILE A 717 -16.93 16.52 -35.37
C ILE A 717 -16.30 16.30 -36.76
N GLY A 718 -17.09 16.42 -37.84
CA GLY A 718 -16.58 16.33 -39.20
C GLY A 718 -15.54 17.42 -39.52
N ASP A 719 -15.76 18.63 -39.04
CA ASP A 719 -14.82 19.75 -39.20
C ASP A 719 -13.53 19.53 -38.38
N LEU A 720 -13.67 19.00 -37.16
CA LEU A 720 -12.52 18.62 -36.32
C LEU A 720 -11.69 17.50 -36.96
N VAL A 721 -12.32 16.47 -37.54
CA VAL A 721 -11.64 15.39 -38.26
C VAL A 721 -10.85 15.95 -39.47
N LYS A 722 -11.43 16.87 -40.24
CA LYS A 722 -10.72 17.52 -41.36
C LYS A 722 -9.50 18.30 -40.88
N LEU A 723 -9.64 19.05 -39.78
CA LEU A 723 -8.54 19.80 -39.17
C LEU A 723 -7.38 18.86 -38.73
N VAL A 724 -7.67 17.82 -37.94
CA VAL A 724 -6.63 16.93 -37.45
C VAL A 724 -6.02 16.04 -38.52
N SER A 725 -6.74 15.77 -39.62
CA SER A 725 -6.26 15.01 -40.78
C SER A 725 -5.41 15.82 -41.77
N GLY A 726 -5.16 17.11 -41.49
CA GLY A 726 -4.35 17.96 -42.34
C GLY A 726 -5.10 18.57 -43.57
N ASN A 727 -6.42 18.38 -43.67
CA ASN A 727 -7.27 18.92 -44.74
C ASN A 727 -7.83 20.33 -44.39
N GLU A 728 -7.02 21.15 -43.73
CA GLU A 728 -7.40 22.45 -43.17
C GLU A 728 -7.92 23.42 -44.27
N GLY A 729 -7.37 23.32 -45.47
CA GLY A 729 -7.77 24.19 -46.62
C GLY A 729 -9.20 23.98 -47.12
N SER A 730 -9.87 22.89 -46.69
CA SER A 730 -11.27 22.65 -47.06
C SER A 730 -12.28 23.29 -46.10
N LEU A 731 -11.82 23.92 -45.00
CA LEU A 731 -12.67 24.53 -43.98
C LEU A 731 -12.74 26.07 -44.19
N ALA A 732 -13.95 26.61 -44.10
CA ALA A 732 -14.14 28.06 -44.01
C ALA A 732 -13.58 28.59 -42.67
N ILE A 733 -13.33 29.91 -42.60
CA ILE A 733 -12.64 30.54 -41.46
C ILE A 733 -13.32 30.24 -40.10
N GLU A 734 -14.64 30.38 -40.04
CA GLU A 734 -15.39 30.19 -38.79
C GLU A 734 -15.47 28.72 -38.32
N PRO A 735 -15.78 27.72 -39.20
CA PRO A 735 -15.67 26.30 -38.84
C PRO A 735 -14.26 25.87 -38.43
N ARG A 736 -13.22 26.44 -39.07
CA ARG A 736 -11.84 26.17 -38.72
C ARG A 736 -11.50 26.66 -37.29
N ALA A 737 -11.86 27.90 -36.97
CA ALA A 737 -11.62 28.45 -35.63
C ALA A 737 -12.32 27.65 -34.54
N ARG A 738 -13.56 27.14 -34.78
CA ARG A 738 -14.27 26.27 -33.85
C ARG A 738 -13.60 24.92 -33.70
N ALA A 739 -13.14 24.32 -34.77
CA ALA A 739 -12.42 23.04 -34.72
C ALA A 739 -11.06 23.19 -34.03
N GLU A 740 -10.34 24.29 -34.19
CA GLU A 740 -9.10 24.61 -33.46
C GLU A 740 -9.36 24.76 -31.97
N SER A 741 -10.42 25.46 -31.57
CA SER A 741 -10.84 25.58 -30.17
C SER A 741 -11.20 24.22 -29.55
N ALA A 742 -11.93 23.38 -30.30
CA ALA A 742 -12.26 22.02 -29.83
C ALA A 742 -11.02 21.14 -29.67
N LEU A 743 -10.07 21.20 -30.61
CA LEU A 743 -8.80 20.51 -30.50
C LEU A 743 -7.99 20.99 -29.29
N GLN A 744 -7.93 22.30 -29.08
CA GLN A 744 -7.24 22.85 -27.91
C GLN A 744 -7.86 22.38 -26.61
N MET A 745 -9.19 22.32 -26.54
CA MET A 745 -9.90 21.78 -25.37
C MET A 745 -9.59 20.28 -25.12
N LEU A 746 -9.52 19.47 -26.19
CA LEU A 746 -9.11 18.07 -26.09
C LEU A 746 -7.68 17.94 -25.55
N MET A 747 -6.78 18.81 -25.95
CA MET A 747 -5.38 18.82 -25.51
C MET A 747 -5.27 19.28 -24.06
N ASP A 748 -5.86 20.41 -23.70
CA ASP A 748 -5.66 21.04 -22.39
C ASP A 748 -6.46 20.37 -21.28
N LYS A 749 -7.71 19.99 -21.54
CA LYS A 749 -8.59 19.42 -20.52
C LYS A 749 -8.48 17.89 -20.43
N TYR A 750 -8.37 17.23 -21.59
CA TYR A 750 -8.42 15.76 -21.63
C TYR A 750 -7.06 15.11 -21.90
N GLY A 751 -6.02 15.90 -22.15
CA GLY A 751 -4.64 15.42 -22.27
C GLY A 751 -4.33 14.69 -23.57
N TYR A 752 -5.04 15.00 -24.68
CA TYR A 752 -4.68 14.49 -26.00
C TYR A 752 -3.42 15.18 -26.55
N SER A 753 -2.66 14.49 -27.39
CA SER A 753 -1.76 15.12 -28.33
C SER A 753 -2.49 15.31 -29.67
N ARG A 754 -1.94 16.13 -30.57
CA ARG A 754 -2.53 16.33 -31.92
C ARG A 754 -2.65 14.99 -32.66
N ASP A 755 -1.63 14.13 -32.57
CA ASP A 755 -1.61 12.84 -33.24
C ASP A 755 -2.59 11.84 -32.58
N SER A 756 -2.68 11.80 -31.26
CA SER A 756 -3.66 10.95 -30.58
C SER A 756 -5.10 11.41 -30.85
N ALA A 757 -5.35 12.72 -30.91
CA ALA A 757 -6.65 13.26 -31.32
C ALA A 757 -7.00 12.87 -32.75
N ARG A 758 -6.05 13.02 -33.72
CA ARG A 758 -6.25 12.61 -35.11
C ARG A 758 -6.72 11.16 -35.21
N ASP A 759 -5.99 10.24 -34.58
CA ASP A 759 -6.23 8.81 -34.74
C ASP A 759 -7.51 8.38 -34.00
N LEU A 760 -7.72 8.85 -32.77
CA LEU A 760 -8.86 8.44 -31.94
C LEU A 760 -10.18 9.10 -32.40
N VAL A 761 -10.17 10.38 -32.71
CA VAL A 761 -11.36 11.08 -33.25
C VAL A 761 -11.67 10.58 -34.66
N GLY A 762 -10.64 10.30 -35.47
CA GLY A 762 -10.80 9.69 -36.79
C GLY A 762 -11.44 8.31 -36.74
N ALA A 763 -10.99 7.44 -35.79
CA ALA A 763 -11.57 6.12 -35.55
C ALA A 763 -13.03 6.24 -35.04
N LEU A 764 -13.32 7.15 -34.11
CA LEU A 764 -14.68 7.43 -33.63
C LEU A 764 -15.60 7.85 -34.77
N ALA A 765 -15.15 8.82 -35.59
CA ALA A 765 -15.94 9.33 -36.72
C ALA A 765 -16.26 8.21 -37.72
N SER A 766 -15.30 7.34 -38.01
CA SER A 766 -15.50 6.22 -38.91
C SER A 766 -16.52 5.18 -38.39
N LEU A 767 -16.66 5.06 -37.09
CA LEU A 767 -17.57 4.09 -36.46
C LEU A 767 -19.00 4.62 -36.24
N ARG A 768 -19.14 5.89 -35.84
CA ARG A 768 -20.43 6.43 -35.35
C ARG A 768 -21.03 7.55 -36.16
N TYR A 769 -20.21 8.26 -36.99
CA TYR A 769 -20.64 9.48 -37.70
C TYR A 769 -20.51 9.37 -39.23
N ARG A 770 -20.40 8.18 -39.74
CA ARG A 770 -20.48 7.90 -41.21
C ARG A 770 -21.89 8.01 -41.75
#